data_e075ae40cafb21fa66c7a967835d9eec
#
_entry.id   e075ae40cafb21fa66c7a967835d9eec
#
_cell.length_a   1.000
_cell.length_b   1.000
_cell.length_c   1.000
_cell.angle_alpha   90.00
_cell.angle_beta   90.00
_cell.angle_gamma   90.00
#
_symmetry.space_group_name_H-M   'P 1'
#
loop_
_entity.id
_entity.type
_entity.pdbx_description
1 polymer ?
#
loop_
_entity_poly.entity_id
_entity_poly.type
_entity_poly.pdbx_seq_one_letter_code
_entity_poly.pdbx_strand_id
1 'polypeptide(L)'
;MLSQEISKRWIEFFEKRGHTVVPSASLISNEPGAMFTIAGMVPFIPYFLGRETPPFSRATSVQKCIRTLDIEEVGKTARHGTFFQMAGNFSFGDYFKEQAIPFAYELLTASQDEGGYGLDPERLWVTIYEGDNEAFDVWTKTVGFPEERIQRMGMKENYWSTGQPGPAGPDSEIFYDRGPAYGKEGGPAVDDDRYIEIWNLVFMQYQRGEGIGKEDFEILGELPKKNIDTGLGVERLAMLLQGVENFYETDQVRPVLDAASKLSKKKYHGSESPEDPGYEDDVRMRVVADHIRSSLMLIADGVTPSNEGRGYILRRLMRRAIRAMRLLGVTEPCLPILFPASRDAMAGAFPYVADDFERISRIAYAEEKAFLHTIETGTERLEEAVATAKKDGSNSVSGAEAFALHDTYGFPIDLTLEMAAEAGVKVDEKAFRELMAEQRHRAQADAKAKKGSFADLSELRKLVDERGSIFTGYTELRTETHLRALLKDGVSVPVAKAGDKIEVVLDETPFYAEGGGQAADTGVITGNGFVIDVQDVQQPVKGLSVHRAVVREGEAHPGAEVVAQVDVQRRRDGEKAHSGTHIVHAALHQVLGNEATQRGSFNKEGYLRFDFAWGESLSDSAKREVEEVANLAIRDNHEVIAREMPLAEAKALGAMSLFGEKYGNIVRMVEIGGEFSRELCGGTHVGTSSEIGSLTLLTEQSVGSGNRRVEALVGMNSFEHLAAERTLVNQLTGMMKVQSSAELPEKINQTLAKLKSAEKELEKLRREKLQAEAGKLLENAQTIGSVRVLTHHAGELDANGVRSLALDLRSRFGSEAAVVAVTGVTNGRPVILVATNEGAREAGIKAGALVRLAAGVLGGGGGGKDDVAQGGGQDASKVSEALDAIRNAIAQA
;
A
#
# COMPACT_ATOMS: atom_id res chain seq x y z
N MET A 1 23.40 -18.34 -27.97
CA MET A 1 23.94 -16.97 -27.74
C MET A 1 23.29 -16.40 -26.48
N LEU A 2 24.04 -15.79 -25.56
CA LEU A 2 23.49 -15.21 -24.35
C LEU A 2 22.73 -13.91 -24.63
N SER A 3 21.74 -13.60 -23.83
CA SER A 3 20.89 -12.38 -23.96
C SER A 3 21.71 -11.07 -23.99
N GLN A 4 22.75 -10.99 -23.17
CA GLN A 4 23.68 -9.85 -23.18
C GLN A 4 24.44 -9.70 -24.48
N GLU A 5 24.86 -10.80 -25.11
CA GLU A 5 25.55 -10.77 -26.41
C GLU A 5 24.59 -10.37 -27.55
N ILE A 6 23.31 -10.80 -27.46
CA ILE A 6 22.28 -10.35 -28.41
C ILE A 6 22.13 -8.83 -28.35
N SER A 7 21.98 -8.28 -27.14
CA SER A 7 21.86 -6.83 -26.94
C SER A 7 23.09 -6.06 -27.40
N LYS A 8 24.30 -6.58 -27.15
CA LYS A 8 25.56 -5.97 -27.58
C LYS A 8 25.67 -5.93 -29.10
N ARG A 9 25.38 -7.05 -29.79
CA ARG A 9 25.41 -7.13 -31.26
C ARG A 9 24.39 -6.18 -31.90
N TRP A 10 23.20 -6.07 -31.32
CA TRP A 10 22.21 -5.09 -31.73
C TRP A 10 22.78 -3.67 -31.73
N ILE A 11 23.31 -3.24 -30.60
CA ILE A 11 23.86 -1.89 -30.43
C ILE A 11 25.02 -1.65 -31.42
N GLU A 12 25.98 -2.57 -31.53
CA GLU A 12 27.13 -2.45 -32.45
C GLU A 12 26.70 -2.40 -33.92
N PHE A 13 25.68 -3.16 -34.31
CA PHE A 13 25.16 -3.18 -35.68
C PHE A 13 24.59 -1.83 -36.11
N PHE A 14 23.77 -1.23 -35.24
CA PHE A 14 23.12 0.04 -35.53
C PHE A 14 24.05 1.24 -35.30
N GLU A 15 24.96 1.19 -34.34
CA GLU A 15 25.99 2.22 -34.14
C GLU A 15 26.89 2.36 -35.37
N LYS A 16 27.32 1.25 -35.98
CA LYS A 16 28.10 1.22 -37.24
C LYS A 16 27.31 1.85 -38.40
N ARG A 17 25.98 1.94 -38.32
CA ARG A 17 25.10 2.55 -39.32
C ARG A 17 24.64 3.96 -38.95
N GLY A 18 25.37 4.60 -38.02
CA GLY A 18 25.16 6.02 -37.64
C GLY A 18 24.01 6.28 -36.67
N HIS A 19 23.50 5.25 -35.96
CA HIS A 19 22.54 5.45 -34.89
C HIS A 19 23.22 5.89 -33.62
N THR A 20 22.64 6.87 -32.94
CA THR A 20 23.08 7.26 -31.61
C THR A 20 22.55 6.25 -30.59
N VAL A 21 23.46 5.71 -29.77
CA VAL A 21 23.07 4.79 -28.70
C VAL A 21 22.41 5.57 -27.56
N VAL A 22 21.15 5.26 -27.27
CA VAL A 22 20.39 5.88 -26.19
C VAL A 22 20.21 4.86 -25.05
N PRO A 23 20.64 5.19 -23.82
CA PRO A 23 20.45 4.31 -22.68
C PRO A 23 18.97 3.99 -22.43
N SER A 24 18.70 2.81 -21.85
CA SER A 24 17.35 2.43 -21.44
C SER A 24 16.75 3.44 -20.46
N ALA A 25 15.59 3.96 -20.77
CA ALA A 25 14.82 4.79 -19.84
C ALA A 25 14.27 3.96 -18.68
N SER A 26 13.77 4.65 -17.64
CA SER A 26 13.09 4.00 -16.53
C SER A 26 11.84 3.25 -16.98
N LEU A 27 11.50 2.18 -16.25
CA LEU A 27 10.21 1.48 -16.39
C LEU A 27 9.02 2.39 -16.01
N ILE A 28 9.27 3.45 -15.23
CA ILE A 28 8.27 4.46 -14.88
C ILE A 28 8.13 5.43 -16.06
N SER A 29 7.00 5.35 -16.75
CA SER A 29 6.75 6.24 -17.88
C SER A 29 6.53 7.69 -17.45
N ASN A 30 7.10 8.63 -18.22
CA ASN A 30 6.83 10.06 -18.12
C ASN A 30 5.67 10.52 -19.02
N GLU A 31 5.17 9.66 -19.94
CA GLU A 31 4.05 9.99 -20.81
C GLU A 31 2.73 10.06 -20.05
N PRO A 32 1.90 11.10 -20.30
CA PRO A 32 0.60 11.22 -19.69
C PRO A 32 -0.29 10.00 -19.98
N GLY A 33 -0.86 9.42 -18.92
CA GLY A 33 -1.76 8.28 -19.04
C GLY A 33 -1.09 6.90 -19.07
N ALA A 34 0.23 6.80 -19.23
CA ALA A 34 0.96 5.55 -19.20
C ALA A 34 1.59 5.31 -17.82
N MET A 35 1.24 4.19 -17.17
CA MET A 35 1.86 3.81 -15.89
C MET A 35 3.31 3.38 -16.05
N PHE A 36 3.60 2.60 -17.09
CA PHE A 36 4.89 2.00 -17.35
C PHE A 36 5.37 2.24 -18.78
N THR A 37 6.65 2.07 -19.01
CA THR A 37 7.26 1.99 -20.34
C THR A 37 6.96 0.62 -20.93
N ILE A 38 5.99 0.58 -21.86
CA ILE A 38 5.46 -0.67 -22.45
C ILE A 38 6.12 -1.06 -23.76
N ALA A 39 6.91 -0.18 -24.36
CA ALA A 39 7.60 -0.38 -25.65
C ALA A 39 8.84 0.51 -25.75
N GLY A 40 9.77 0.14 -26.65
CA GLY A 40 11.03 0.85 -26.89
C GLY A 40 10.85 2.31 -27.32
N MET A 41 9.76 2.62 -27.99
CA MET A 41 9.47 3.94 -28.54
C MET A 41 8.89 4.94 -27.52
N VAL A 42 8.40 4.48 -26.36
CA VAL A 42 7.71 5.35 -25.40
C VAL A 42 8.52 6.60 -25.01
N PRO A 43 9.84 6.50 -24.75
CA PRO A 43 10.66 7.69 -24.48
C PRO A 43 10.79 8.67 -25.66
N PHE A 44 10.46 8.24 -26.86
CA PHE A 44 10.61 9.01 -28.10
C PHE A 44 9.29 9.58 -28.65
N ILE A 45 8.15 9.33 -27.97
CA ILE A 45 6.83 9.87 -28.38
C ILE A 45 6.85 11.38 -28.65
N PRO A 46 7.47 12.24 -27.82
CA PRO A 46 7.53 13.68 -28.11
C PRO A 46 8.20 14.00 -29.45
N TYR A 47 9.21 13.23 -29.86
CA TYR A 47 9.92 13.40 -31.13
C TYR A 47 9.07 12.96 -32.32
N PHE A 48 8.40 11.81 -32.23
CA PHE A 48 7.50 11.33 -33.29
C PHE A 48 6.34 12.27 -33.56
N LEU A 49 5.81 12.90 -32.54
CA LEU A 49 4.72 13.89 -32.65
C LEU A 49 5.19 15.30 -32.99
N GLY A 50 6.50 15.52 -33.12
CA GLY A 50 7.08 16.83 -33.38
C GLY A 50 6.88 17.84 -32.23
N ARG A 51 6.57 17.36 -31.02
CA ARG A 51 6.47 18.22 -29.81
C ARG A 51 7.84 18.74 -29.37
N GLU A 52 8.86 17.93 -29.59
CA GLU A 52 10.27 18.25 -29.33
C GLU A 52 11.14 17.89 -30.53
N THR A 53 12.23 18.62 -30.69
CA THR A 53 13.23 18.33 -31.72
C THR A 53 14.19 17.26 -31.19
N PRO A 54 14.32 16.08 -31.85
CA PRO A 54 15.26 15.07 -31.41
C PRO A 54 16.71 15.57 -31.54
N PRO A 55 17.59 15.29 -30.60
CA PRO A 55 19.01 15.69 -30.67
C PRO A 55 19.82 14.82 -31.67
N PHE A 56 19.17 13.87 -32.32
CA PHE A 56 19.75 12.93 -33.28
C PHE A 56 18.71 12.59 -34.36
N SER A 57 19.14 12.24 -35.58
CA SER A 57 18.25 11.78 -36.64
C SER A 57 17.95 10.29 -36.60
N ARG A 58 18.87 9.51 -36.00
CA ARG A 58 18.79 8.05 -35.78
C ARG A 58 19.14 7.71 -34.34
N ALA A 59 18.42 6.79 -33.74
CA ALA A 59 18.73 6.26 -32.43
C ALA A 59 18.60 4.74 -32.38
N THR A 60 19.28 4.12 -31.43
CA THR A 60 19.09 2.73 -31.05
C THR A 60 19.17 2.55 -29.56
N SER A 61 18.38 1.62 -29.04
CA SER A 61 18.40 1.28 -27.62
C SER A 61 17.96 -0.17 -27.39
N VAL A 62 18.33 -0.70 -26.22
CA VAL A 62 17.72 -1.90 -25.66
C VAL A 62 16.93 -1.45 -24.43
N GLN A 63 15.64 -1.26 -24.58
CA GLN A 63 14.75 -0.65 -23.61
C GLN A 63 14.12 -1.69 -22.70
N LYS A 64 14.16 -1.44 -21.38
CA LYS A 64 13.36 -2.16 -20.37
C LYS A 64 11.88 -1.87 -20.59
N CYS A 65 11.07 -2.92 -20.63
CA CYS A 65 9.63 -2.80 -20.80
C CYS A 65 8.85 -3.61 -19.77
N ILE A 66 7.68 -3.12 -19.39
CA ILE A 66 6.72 -3.83 -18.56
C ILE A 66 5.35 -3.84 -19.24
N ARG A 67 4.81 -5.04 -19.47
CA ARG A 67 3.42 -5.24 -19.92
C ARG A 67 2.66 -6.03 -18.88
N THR A 68 1.53 -5.48 -18.44
CA THR A 68 0.73 -6.02 -17.32
C THR A 68 -0.61 -6.59 -17.78
N LEU A 69 -0.98 -6.39 -19.03
CA LEU A 69 -2.25 -6.91 -19.57
C LEU A 69 -2.26 -8.44 -19.66
N ASP A 70 -1.09 -9.04 -19.90
CA ASP A 70 -0.93 -10.47 -20.14
C ASP A 70 -0.50 -11.27 -18.89
N ILE A 71 -0.60 -10.68 -17.69
CA ILE A 71 -0.19 -11.33 -16.42
C ILE A 71 -0.83 -12.71 -16.23
N GLU A 72 -2.08 -12.87 -16.66
CA GLU A 72 -2.81 -14.14 -16.53
C GLU A 72 -2.33 -15.23 -17.48
N GLU A 73 -1.64 -14.88 -18.57
CA GLU A 73 -1.05 -15.79 -19.54
C GLU A 73 0.39 -16.21 -19.20
N VAL A 74 1.00 -15.51 -18.23
CA VAL A 74 2.35 -15.82 -17.76
C VAL A 74 2.38 -17.24 -17.17
N GLY A 75 3.35 -18.01 -17.61
CA GLY A 75 3.57 -19.41 -17.21
C GLY A 75 2.84 -20.43 -18.07
N LYS A 76 1.76 -20.03 -18.77
CA LYS A 76 0.93 -20.90 -19.60
C LYS A 76 1.39 -20.96 -21.07
N THR A 77 1.96 -19.87 -21.56
CA THR A 77 2.46 -19.76 -22.95
C THR A 77 3.98 -19.68 -22.97
N ALA A 78 4.59 -20.03 -24.08
CA ALA A 78 6.05 -20.01 -24.25
C ALA A 78 6.65 -18.59 -24.39
N ARG A 79 5.82 -17.56 -24.61
CA ARG A 79 6.23 -16.24 -25.13
C ARG A 79 5.77 -15.03 -24.30
N HIS A 80 4.85 -15.19 -23.33
CA HIS A 80 4.34 -14.07 -22.54
C HIS A 80 5.15 -13.89 -21.26
N GLY A 81 5.68 -12.68 -21.07
CA GLY A 81 6.39 -12.26 -19.87
C GLY A 81 6.01 -10.85 -19.47
N THR A 82 6.07 -10.55 -18.18
CA THR A 82 5.71 -9.24 -17.63
C THR A 82 6.83 -8.23 -17.89
N PHE A 83 8.06 -8.54 -17.51
CA PHE A 83 9.25 -7.76 -17.84
C PHE A 83 9.95 -8.38 -19.06
N PHE A 84 10.34 -7.52 -19.99
CA PHE A 84 11.14 -7.92 -21.16
C PHE A 84 12.00 -6.77 -21.66
N GLN A 85 12.98 -7.10 -22.50
CA GLN A 85 13.87 -6.15 -23.14
C GLN A 85 13.47 -6.02 -24.60
N MET A 86 13.25 -4.79 -25.05
CA MET A 86 12.93 -4.48 -26.44
C MET A 86 14.12 -3.76 -27.07
N ALA A 87 14.79 -4.42 -28.00
CA ALA A 87 15.83 -3.83 -28.84
C ALA A 87 15.15 -3.05 -29.98
N GLY A 88 15.44 -1.77 -30.12
CA GLY A 88 14.80 -0.89 -31.09
C GLY A 88 15.78 -0.01 -31.86
N ASN A 89 15.51 0.18 -33.14
CA ASN A 89 16.13 1.22 -33.95
C ASN A 89 15.10 2.21 -34.45
N PHE A 90 15.43 3.48 -34.40
CA PHE A 90 14.53 4.59 -34.61
C PHE A 90 15.09 5.54 -35.66
N SER A 91 14.20 6.07 -36.53
CA SER A 91 14.51 7.13 -37.48
C SER A 91 13.51 8.27 -37.32
N PHE A 92 14.01 9.49 -37.20
CA PHE A 92 13.21 10.70 -37.05
C PHE A 92 13.21 11.52 -38.33
N GLY A 93 12.65 10.92 -39.42
CA GLY A 93 12.61 11.51 -40.75
C GLY A 93 13.93 11.50 -41.50
N ASP A 94 14.81 10.54 -41.19
CA ASP A 94 16.09 10.33 -41.87
C ASP A 94 16.00 9.20 -42.92
N TYR A 95 15.63 7.99 -42.50
CA TYR A 95 15.34 6.86 -43.37
C TYR A 95 13.97 6.26 -43.10
N PHE A 96 13.46 5.46 -44.06
CA PHE A 96 12.18 4.81 -43.96
C PHE A 96 12.25 3.32 -44.32
N LYS A 97 11.24 2.73 -44.96
CA LYS A 97 11.13 1.29 -45.22
C LYS A 97 12.29 0.72 -46.02
N GLU A 98 12.79 1.48 -46.99
CA GLU A 98 13.86 1.04 -47.91
C GLU A 98 15.19 0.73 -47.20
N GLN A 99 15.41 1.23 -45.99
CA GLN A 99 16.57 0.93 -45.20
C GLN A 99 16.23 0.08 -43.98
N ALA A 100 15.08 0.31 -43.35
CA ALA A 100 14.69 -0.42 -42.15
C ALA A 100 14.55 -1.93 -42.40
N ILE A 101 13.86 -2.31 -43.49
CA ILE A 101 13.60 -3.70 -43.84
C ILE A 101 14.93 -4.45 -44.17
N PRO A 102 15.81 -3.93 -45.04
CA PRO A 102 17.13 -4.56 -45.27
C PRO A 102 18.01 -4.67 -44.03
N PHE A 103 18.02 -3.66 -43.15
CA PHE A 103 18.75 -3.74 -41.88
C PHE A 103 18.26 -4.90 -41.02
N ALA A 104 16.97 -5.09 -40.93
CA ALA A 104 16.37 -6.16 -40.13
C ALA A 104 16.73 -7.53 -40.71
N TYR A 105 16.58 -7.72 -42.01
CA TYR A 105 16.90 -8.97 -42.67
C TYR A 105 18.41 -9.31 -42.56
N GLU A 106 19.29 -8.34 -42.82
CA GLU A 106 20.73 -8.50 -42.70
C GLU A 106 21.15 -8.92 -41.30
N LEU A 107 20.67 -8.21 -40.26
CA LEU A 107 21.04 -8.52 -38.87
C LEU A 107 20.57 -9.91 -38.46
N LEU A 108 19.37 -10.34 -38.88
CA LEU A 108 18.87 -11.65 -38.53
C LEU A 108 19.59 -12.79 -39.22
N THR A 109 19.95 -12.61 -40.53
CA THR A 109 20.44 -13.71 -41.38
C THR A 109 21.96 -13.75 -41.57
N ALA A 110 22.66 -12.62 -41.45
CA ALA A 110 24.11 -12.59 -41.49
C ALA A 110 24.71 -13.54 -40.44
N SER A 111 25.81 -14.18 -40.79
CA SER A 111 26.49 -15.15 -39.91
C SER A 111 26.91 -14.51 -38.58
N GLN A 112 27.05 -15.34 -37.55
CA GLN A 112 27.52 -14.86 -36.25
C GLN A 112 28.95 -14.31 -36.30
N ASP A 113 29.76 -14.80 -37.21
CA ASP A 113 31.14 -14.34 -37.44
C ASP A 113 31.18 -12.96 -38.13
N GLU A 114 30.14 -12.63 -38.88
CA GLU A 114 29.94 -11.31 -39.50
C GLU A 114 29.21 -10.31 -38.61
N GLY A 115 28.84 -10.73 -37.39
CA GLY A 115 28.17 -9.90 -36.42
C GLY A 115 26.63 -9.95 -36.43
N GLY A 116 26.05 -10.82 -37.26
CA GLY A 116 24.62 -11.09 -37.31
C GLY A 116 24.20 -12.15 -36.29
N TYR A 117 22.91 -12.53 -36.33
CA TYR A 117 22.38 -13.57 -35.46
C TYR A 117 22.44 -14.96 -36.07
N GLY A 118 22.58 -15.08 -37.40
CA GLY A 118 22.73 -16.34 -38.10
C GLY A 118 21.48 -17.21 -38.12
N LEU A 119 20.31 -16.59 -38.12
CA LEU A 119 19.04 -17.31 -38.28
C LEU A 119 18.93 -17.86 -39.71
N ASP A 120 18.32 -19.05 -39.84
CA ASP A 120 18.06 -19.66 -41.14
C ASP A 120 17.00 -18.84 -41.94
N PRO A 121 17.39 -18.26 -43.08
CA PRO A 121 16.46 -17.47 -43.92
C PRO A 121 15.25 -18.28 -44.42
N GLU A 122 15.40 -19.61 -44.59
CA GLU A 122 14.32 -20.47 -45.04
C GLU A 122 13.21 -20.65 -44.00
N ARG A 123 13.47 -20.31 -42.75
CA ARG A 123 12.55 -20.41 -41.63
C ARG A 123 11.91 -19.07 -41.27
N LEU A 124 12.29 -17.98 -41.94
CA LEU A 124 11.69 -16.67 -41.71
C LEU A 124 10.38 -16.52 -42.49
N TRP A 125 9.41 -15.91 -41.86
CA TRP A 125 8.14 -15.49 -42.42
C TRP A 125 7.91 -14.01 -42.10
N VAL A 126 7.12 -13.36 -42.97
CA VAL A 126 6.82 -11.92 -42.78
C VAL A 126 5.32 -11.70 -42.91
N THR A 127 4.78 -10.86 -42.03
CA THR A 127 3.45 -10.27 -42.24
C THR A 127 3.57 -8.78 -42.52
N ILE A 128 2.64 -8.26 -43.30
CA ILE A 128 2.54 -6.83 -43.65
C ILE A 128 1.09 -6.38 -43.63
N TYR A 129 0.87 -5.10 -43.39
CA TYR A 129 -0.46 -4.51 -43.54
C TYR A 129 -0.93 -4.67 -44.99
N GLU A 130 -2.19 -5.09 -45.19
CA GLU A 130 -2.76 -5.44 -46.51
C GLU A 130 -2.66 -4.30 -47.55
N GLY A 131 -2.74 -3.03 -47.09
CA GLY A 131 -2.59 -1.83 -47.90
C GLY A 131 -1.16 -1.40 -48.18
N ASP A 132 -0.15 -1.99 -47.54
CA ASP A 132 1.25 -1.53 -47.59
C ASP A 132 2.04 -2.20 -48.75
N ASN A 133 1.76 -1.74 -49.99
CA ASN A 133 2.49 -2.24 -51.17
C ASN A 133 3.99 -1.79 -51.18
N GLU A 134 4.32 -0.67 -50.54
CA GLU A 134 5.69 -0.18 -50.44
C GLU A 134 6.58 -1.17 -49.65
N ALA A 135 6.08 -1.65 -48.51
CA ALA A 135 6.79 -2.65 -47.72
C ALA A 135 6.91 -3.98 -48.49
N PHE A 136 5.83 -4.41 -49.18
CA PHE A 136 5.85 -5.59 -50.02
C PHE A 136 6.93 -5.51 -51.10
N ASP A 137 7.02 -4.38 -51.80
CA ASP A 137 8.02 -4.13 -52.83
C ASP A 137 9.45 -4.15 -52.27
N VAL A 138 9.70 -3.58 -51.09
CA VAL A 138 11.01 -3.62 -50.46
C VAL A 138 11.38 -5.05 -50.06
N TRP A 139 10.47 -5.82 -49.48
CA TRP A 139 10.71 -7.22 -49.15
C TRP A 139 11.06 -8.06 -50.37
N THR A 140 10.26 -7.97 -51.45
CA THR A 140 10.39 -8.84 -52.63
C THR A 140 11.48 -8.37 -53.57
N LYS A 141 11.58 -7.07 -53.86
CA LYS A 141 12.48 -6.52 -54.93
C LYS A 141 13.84 -6.11 -54.35
N THR A 142 13.91 -5.58 -53.15
CA THR A 142 15.18 -5.09 -52.56
C THR A 142 15.87 -6.19 -51.78
N VAL A 143 15.15 -6.88 -50.90
CA VAL A 143 15.65 -7.97 -50.07
C VAL A 143 15.70 -9.28 -50.84
N GLY A 144 14.78 -9.50 -51.81
CA GLY A 144 14.61 -10.75 -52.50
C GLY A 144 13.92 -11.85 -51.70
N PHE A 145 13.10 -11.44 -50.73
CA PHE A 145 12.37 -12.35 -49.89
C PHE A 145 11.27 -13.07 -50.65
N PRO A 146 11.05 -14.39 -50.47
CA PRO A 146 10.02 -15.16 -51.22
C PRO A 146 8.59 -14.66 -50.93
N GLU A 147 7.84 -14.40 -52.02
CA GLU A 147 6.45 -13.89 -51.89
C GLU A 147 5.51 -14.85 -51.13
N GLU A 148 5.73 -16.17 -51.27
CA GLU A 148 4.94 -17.22 -50.61
C GLU A 148 5.08 -17.24 -49.10
N ARG A 149 6.06 -16.57 -48.56
CA ARG A 149 6.30 -16.41 -47.08
C ARG A 149 5.97 -15.01 -46.60
N ILE A 150 5.30 -14.20 -47.42
CA ILE A 150 4.76 -12.89 -47.03
C ILE A 150 3.25 -13.00 -46.92
N GLN A 151 2.68 -12.73 -45.73
CA GLN A 151 1.22 -12.74 -45.53
C GLN A 151 0.71 -11.32 -45.31
N ARG A 152 -0.38 -10.97 -46.04
CA ARG A 152 -1.05 -9.68 -45.87
C ARG A 152 -2.15 -9.78 -44.82
N MET A 153 -2.08 -8.96 -43.81
CA MET A 153 -2.95 -8.98 -42.64
C MET A 153 -3.71 -7.66 -42.53
N GLY A 154 -4.77 -7.70 -41.73
CA GLY A 154 -5.62 -6.56 -41.47
C GLY A 154 -5.04 -5.56 -40.47
N MET A 155 -5.84 -4.54 -40.17
CA MET A 155 -5.47 -3.48 -39.22
C MET A 155 -5.24 -3.99 -37.80
N LYS A 156 -5.91 -5.04 -37.41
CA LYS A 156 -5.80 -5.65 -36.09
C LYS A 156 -4.41 -6.24 -35.82
N GLU A 157 -3.81 -6.84 -36.84
CA GLU A 157 -2.53 -7.52 -36.77
C GLU A 157 -1.38 -6.59 -37.15
N ASN A 158 -1.42 -5.94 -38.34
CA ASN A 158 -0.31 -5.18 -38.87
C ASN A 158 -0.55 -3.66 -38.97
N TYR A 159 -1.17 -3.07 -37.95
CA TYR A 159 -1.28 -1.62 -37.81
C TYR A 159 -1.05 -1.21 -36.35
N TRP A 160 0.12 -0.68 -36.07
CA TRP A 160 0.53 -0.34 -34.72
C TRP A 160 0.05 1.03 -34.28
N SER A 161 -0.30 1.17 -33.00
CA SER A 161 -0.61 2.44 -32.34
C SER A 161 -0.39 2.32 -30.83
N THR A 162 -0.25 3.47 -30.16
CA THR A 162 -0.08 3.53 -28.68
C THR A 162 -1.30 3.08 -27.87
N GLY A 163 -2.42 2.76 -28.52
CA GLY A 163 -3.70 2.50 -27.84
C GLY A 163 -4.41 3.76 -27.31
N GLN A 164 -3.79 4.92 -27.45
CA GLN A 164 -4.27 6.26 -27.08
C GLN A 164 -3.96 7.23 -28.23
N PRO A 165 -4.51 8.47 -28.24
CA PRO A 165 -4.12 9.48 -29.23
C PRO A 165 -2.60 9.66 -29.26
N GLY A 166 -2.01 9.46 -30.45
CA GLY A 166 -0.55 9.46 -30.60
C GLY A 166 -0.09 9.01 -31.99
N PRO A 167 1.21 8.66 -32.12
CA PRO A 167 1.73 8.18 -33.41
C PRO A 167 1.19 6.78 -33.72
N ALA A 168 0.96 6.54 -35.02
CA ALA A 168 0.48 5.26 -35.54
C ALA A 168 0.98 5.02 -36.98
N GLY A 169 0.91 3.78 -37.43
CA GLY A 169 1.22 3.42 -38.81
C GLY A 169 1.16 1.92 -39.06
N PRO A 170 1.17 1.52 -40.36
CA PRO A 170 1.30 0.12 -40.75
C PRO A 170 2.62 -0.44 -40.24
N ASP A 171 2.66 -1.73 -40.06
CA ASP A 171 3.88 -2.42 -39.65
C ASP A 171 4.14 -3.68 -40.50
N SER A 172 5.35 -4.21 -40.31
CA SER A 172 5.79 -5.48 -40.88
C SER A 172 6.41 -6.29 -39.75
N GLU A 173 5.83 -7.44 -39.48
CA GLU A 173 6.34 -8.33 -38.44
C GLU A 173 7.13 -9.48 -39.04
N ILE A 174 8.24 -9.84 -38.36
CA ILE A 174 9.12 -10.94 -38.77
C ILE A 174 8.93 -12.08 -37.80
N PHE A 175 8.62 -13.25 -38.31
CA PHE A 175 8.36 -14.48 -37.57
C PHE A 175 9.41 -15.53 -37.89
N TYR A 176 9.62 -16.47 -36.97
CA TYR A 176 10.47 -17.62 -37.16
C TYR A 176 9.69 -18.92 -37.02
N ASP A 177 9.74 -19.81 -38.03
CA ASP A 177 9.12 -21.14 -38.02
C ASP A 177 9.91 -22.07 -37.11
N ARG A 178 9.36 -22.43 -35.98
CA ARG A 178 9.94 -23.39 -35.02
C ARG A 178 9.93 -24.84 -35.55
N GLY A 179 9.13 -25.09 -36.56
CA GLY A 179 9.01 -26.40 -37.22
C GLY A 179 7.73 -27.16 -36.87
N PRO A 180 7.54 -28.33 -37.52
CA PRO A 180 6.27 -29.06 -37.47
C PRO A 180 5.93 -29.65 -36.08
N ALA A 181 6.89 -29.72 -35.17
CA ALA A 181 6.64 -30.17 -33.79
C ALA A 181 5.83 -29.17 -32.98
N TYR A 182 5.79 -27.90 -33.41
CA TYR A 182 5.20 -26.79 -32.63
C TYR A 182 3.83 -26.35 -33.17
N GLY A 183 3.33 -26.91 -34.26
CA GLY A 183 2.04 -26.54 -34.76
C GLY A 183 1.84 -26.83 -36.27
N LYS A 184 0.78 -26.23 -36.82
CA LYS A 184 0.32 -26.45 -38.20
C LYS A 184 1.17 -25.66 -39.18
N GLU A 185 1.32 -26.21 -40.40
CA GLU A 185 1.91 -25.48 -41.52
C GLU A 185 0.94 -24.46 -42.09
N GLY A 186 1.45 -23.32 -42.57
CA GLY A 186 0.63 -22.29 -43.21
C GLY A 186 0.97 -20.85 -42.87
N GLY A 187 2.03 -20.64 -42.11
CA GLY A 187 2.52 -19.31 -41.69
C GLY A 187 1.83 -18.71 -40.48
N PRO A 188 2.21 -17.47 -40.08
CA PRO A 188 1.72 -16.80 -38.88
C PRO A 188 0.20 -16.68 -38.77
N ALA A 189 -0.49 -16.51 -39.93
CA ALA A 189 -1.94 -16.40 -39.96
C ALA A 189 -2.69 -17.69 -39.58
N VAL A 190 -1.99 -18.84 -39.55
CA VAL A 190 -2.55 -20.16 -39.27
C VAL A 190 -2.24 -20.66 -37.89
N ASP A 191 -1.03 -20.41 -37.40
CA ASP A 191 -0.58 -20.94 -36.11
C ASP A 191 0.55 -20.06 -35.53
N ASP A 192 0.25 -19.29 -34.51
CA ASP A 192 1.16 -18.36 -33.84
C ASP A 192 2.01 -19.01 -32.71
N ASP A 193 1.81 -20.29 -32.41
CA ASP A 193 2.68 -21.06 -31.53
C ASP A 193 3.86 -21.68 -32.32
N ARG A 194 3.62 -22.08 -33.55
CA ARG A 194 4.69 -22.53 -34.47
C ARG A 194 5.49 -21.37 -35.03
N TYR A 195 4.84 -20.29 -35.45
CA TYR A 195 5.48 -19.12 -36.03
C TYR A 195 5.58 -18.01 -34.99
N ILE A 196 6.73 -17.93 -34.33
CA ILE A 196 6.92 -16.96 -33.27
C ILE A 196 7.37 -15.61 -33.82
N GLU A 197 6.64 -14.55 -33.50
CA GLU A 197 7.05 -13.17 -33.79
C GLU A 197 8.32 -12.82 -33.02
N ILE A 198 9.36 -12.35 -33.70
CA ILE A 198 10.64 -11.95 -33.12
C ILE A 198 10.90 -10.45 -33.25
N TRP A 199 10.42 -9.81 -34.30
CA TRP A 199 10.69 -8.40 -34.57
C TRP A 199 9.51 -7.73 -35.27
N ASN A 200 9.09 -6.56 -34.76
CA ASN A 200 8.10 -5.71 -35.41
C ASN A 200 8.73 -4.44 -35.95
N LEU A 201 8.54 -4.11 -37.23
CA LEU A 201 9.03 -2.93 -37.92
C LEU A 201 7.85 -1.99 -38.16
N VAL A 202 7.71 -0.94 -37.34
CA VAL A 202 6.59 0.00 -37.43
C VAL A 202 6.97 1.22 -38.24
N PHE A 203 6.12 1.53 -39.21
CA PHE A 203 6.28 2.66 -40.13
C PHE A 203 5.38 3.82 -39.68
N MET A 204 5.88 4.59 -38.71
CA MET A 204 5.17 5.68 -38.06
C MET A 204 4.96 6.85 -39.05
N GLN A 205 3.77 6.97 -39.57
CA GLN A 205 3.46 8.02 -40.56
C GLN A 205 2.13 8.75 -40.31
N TYR A 206 1.28 8.27 -39.39
CA TYR A 206 -0.02 8.84 -39.11
C TYR A 206 -0.19 9.22 -37.64
N GLN A 207 -1.09 10.15 -37.39
CA GLN A 207 -1.52 10.52 -36.06
C GLN A 207 -2.90 9.91 -35.79
N ARG A 208 -2.96 9.06 -34.75
CA ARG A 208 -4.18 8.51 -34.20
C ARG A 208 -4.89 9.54 -33.34
N GLY A 209 -6.22 9.65 -33.50
CA GLY A 209 -7.13 10.37 -32.63
C GLY A 209 -7.73 9.50 -31.52
N GLU A 210 -8.86 9.94 -31.01
CA GLU A 210 -9.63 9.20 -30.01
C GLU A 210 -10.20 7.91 -30.62
N GLY A 211 -10.50 6.91 -29.77
CA GLY A 211 -11.08 5.63 -30.18
C GLY A 211 -10.69 4.49 -29.25
N ILE A 212 -11.45 3.39 -29.30
CA ILE A 212 -11.29 2.24 -28.44
C ILE A 212 -10.70 1.06 -29.23
N GLY A 213 -9.63 0.44 -28.68
CA GLY A 213 -9.04 -0.75 -29.27
C GLY A 213 -8.07 -0.50 -30.44
N LYS A 214 -7.80 -1.55 -31.23
CA LYS A 214 -6.80 -1.54 -32.31
C LYS A 214 -7.34 -1.10 -33.67
N GLU A 215 -8.63 -1.15 -33.88
CA GLU A 215 -9.29 -0.93 -35.21
C GLU A 215 -10.26 0.25 -35.22
N ASP A 216 -10.84 0.59 -34.04
CA ASP A 216 -11.88 1.64 -33.96
C ASP A 216 -11.30 2.94 -33.41
N PHE A 217 -10.54 3.64 -34.25
CA PHE A 217 -9.99 4.97 -33.98
C PHE A 217 -9.88 5.84 -35.22
N GLU A 218 -9.93 7.15 -35.03
CA GLU A 218 -9.79 8.13 -36.09
C GLU A 218 -8.32 8.35 -36.47
N ILE A 219 -8.03 8.44 -37.76
CA ILE A 219 -6.75 8.91 -38.29
C ILE A 219 -6.88 10.43 -38.55
N LEU A 220 -6.19 11.23 -37.71
CA LEU A 220 -6.26 12.71 -37.77
C LEU A 220 -5.48 13.31 -38.94
N GLY A 221 -4.53 12.57 -39.50
CA GLY A 221 -3.67 13.00 -40.60
C GLY A 221 -2.29 12.38 -40.55
N GLU A 222 -1.40 12.87 -41.40
CA GLU A 222 0.00 12.42 -41.44
C GLU A 222 0.82 13.10 -40.30
N LEU A 223 1.83 12.39 -39.81
CA LEU A 223 2.83 12.96 -38.90
C LEU A 223 3.71 14.00 -39.63
N PRO A 224 4.33 14.94 -38.92
CA PRO A 224 5.21 15.93 -39.52
C PRO A 224 6.35 15.34 -40.38
N LYS A 225 6.75 14.11 -40.04
CA LYS A 225 7.75 13.33 -40.76
C LYS A 225 7.36 11.85 -40.73
N LYS A 226 7.79 11.11 -41.79
CA LYS A 226 7.78 9.64 -41.76
C LYS A 226 8.92 9.17 -40.88
N ASN A 227 8.60 8.30 -39.92
CA ASN A 227 9.54 7.83 -38.91
C ASN A 227 9.58 6.30 -38.90
N ILE A 228 10.67 5.76 -38.38
CA ILE A 228 10.83 4.33 -38.09
C ILE A 228 10.85 4.12 -36.58
N ASP A 229 10.04 3.19 -36.12
CA ASP A 229 10.06 2.57 -34.81
C ASP A 229 10.17 1.05 -35.02
N THR A 230 11.09 0.40 -34.33
CA THR A 230 11.12 -1.06 -34.37
C THR A 230 11.26 -1.66 -32.99
N GLY A 231 10.80 -2.89 -32.81
CA GLY A 231 10.89 -3.60 -31.54
C GLY A 231 11.16 -5.09 -31.73
N LEU A 232 12.39 -5.51 -31.40
CA LEU A 232 12.78 -6.91 -31.32
C LEU A 232 12.76 -7.37 -29.85
N GLY A 233 12.04 -8.47 -29.57
CA GLY A 233 12.03 -9.10 -28.26
C GLY A 233 13.32 -9.86 -27.98
N VAL A 234 14.17 -9.32 -27.10
CA VAL A 234 15.48 -9.94 -26.79
C VAL A 234 15.28 -11.36 -26.25
N GLU A 235 14.31 -11.57 -25.37
CA GLU A 235 14.03 -12.87 -24.78
C GLU A 235 13.51 -13.90 -25.80
N ARG A 236 12.68 -13.46 -26.77
CA ARG A 236 12.19 -14.33 -27.84
C ARG A 236 13.33 -14.77 -28.76
N LEU A 237 14.20 -13.83 -29.12
CA LEU A 237 15.38 -14.16 -29.92
C LEU A 237 16.38 -15.02 -29.13
N ALA A 238 16.57 -14.74 -27.82
CA ALA A 238 17.42 -15.55 -26.97
C ALA A 238 16.91 -17.00 -26.88
N MET A 239 15.60 -17.21 -26.76
CA MET A 239 14.97 -18.53 -26.77
C MET A 239 15.37 -19.33 -28.02
N LEU A 240 15.29 -18.73 -29.19
CA LEU A 240 15.65 -19.37 -30.45
C LEU A 240 17.17 -19.66 -30.54
N LEU A 241 18.01 -18.69 -30.20
CA LEU A 241 19.46 -18.80 -30.28
C LEU A 241 20.12 -19.67 -29.21
N GLN A 242 19.42 -19.89 -28.10
CA GLN A 242 19.82 -20.82 -27.03
C GLN A 242 19.25 -22.23 -27.24
N GLY A 243 18.28 -22.39 -28.14
CA GLY A 243 17.66 -23.68 -28.47
C GLY A 243 16.84 -24.22 -27.30
N VAL A 244 16.13 -23.34 -26.58
CA VAL A 244 15.24 -23.71 -25.46
C VAL A 244 13.76 -23.60 -25.86
N GLU A 245 12.90 -24.31 -25.16
CA GLU A 245 11.48 -24.46 -25.54
C GLU A 245 10.64 -23.20 -25.30
N ASN A 246 10.96 -22.47 -24.23
CA ASN A 246 10.26 -21.24 -23.86
C ASN A 246 11.22 -20.20 -23.30
N PHE A 247 10.78 -18.96 -23.21
CA PHE A 247 11.63 -17.88 -22.75
C PHE A 247 12.01 -17.97 -21.26
N TYR A 248 11.25 -18.74 -20.45
CA TYR A 248 11.58 -18.95 -19.03
C TYR A 248 12.85 -19.77 -18.84
N GLU A 249 13.28 -20.48 -19.88
CA GLU A 249 14.49 -21.30 -19.86
C GLU A 249 15.73 -20.56 -20.36
N THR A 250 15.59 -19.28 -20.75
CA THR A 250 16.71 -18.45 -21.19
C THR A 250 17.65 -18.09 -20.04
N ASP A 251 18.86 -17.74 -20.38
CA ASP A 251 19.96 -17.44 -19.43
C ASP A 251 19.62 -16.41 -18.35
N GLN A 252 18.75 -15.44 -18.64
CA GLN A 252 18.35 -14.41 -17.68
C GLN A 252 17.15 -14.80 -16.79
N VAL A 253 16.41 -15.86 -17.12
CA VAL A 253 15.20 -16.26 -16.38
C VAL A 253 15.42 -17.61 -15.70
N ARG A 254 16.08 -18.55 -16.34
CA ARG A 254 16.36 -19.89 -15.86
C ARG A 254 16.93 -19.96 -14.44
N PRO A 255 17.87 -19.09 -14.02
CA PRO A 255 18.43 -19.15 -12.67
C PRO A 255 17.39 -19.00 -11.55
N VAL A 256 16.33 -18.19 -11.77
CA VAL A 256 15.24 -18.03 -10.81
C VAL A 256 14.35 -19.27 -10.80
N LEU A 257 14.07 -19.83 -11.95
CA LEU A 257 13.30 -21.07 -12.09
C LEU A 257 14.00 -22.23 -11.39
N ASP A 258 15.32 -22.39 -11.58
CA ASP A 258 16.12 -23.41 -10.90
C ASP A 258 16.17 -23.18 -9.37
N ALA A 259 16.23 -21.92 -8.91
CA ALA A 259 16.16 -21.61 -7.49
C ALA A 259 14.78 -21.98 -6.90
N ALA A 260 13.68 -21.72 -7.61
CA ALA A 260 12.34 -22.11 -7.21
C ALA A 260 12.17 -23.64 -7.16
N SER A 261 12.68 -24.35 -8.17
CA SER A 261 12.70 -25.83 -8.22
C SER A 261 13.46 -26.42 -7.02
N LYS A 262 14.66 -25.89 -6.74
CA LYS A 262 15.49 -26.33 -5.61
C LYS A 262 14.81 -26.05 -4.26
N LEU A 263 14.21 -24.88 -4.08
CA LEU A 263 13.57 -24.48 -2.85
C LEU A 263 12.31 -25.31 -2.56
N SER A 264 11.50 -25.57 -3.59
CA SER A 264 10.29 -26.39 -3.49
C SER A 264 10.58 -27.91 -3.43
N LYS A 265 11.82 -28.33 -3.75
CA LYS A 265 12.22 -29.74 -3.93
C LYS A 265 11.40 -30.47 -5.00
N LYS A 266 10.79 -29.73 -5.92
CA LYS A 266 10.05 -30.23 -7.08
C LYS A 266 10.89 -30.02 -8.34
N LYS A 267 10.85 -30.96 -9.26
CA LYS A 267 11.59 -30.87 -10.52
C LYS A 267 10.75 -30.11 -11.55
N TYR A 268 11.36 -29.16 -12.24
CA TYR A 268 10.80 -28.56 -13.45
C TYR A 268 10.95 -29.55 -14.63
N HIS A 269 9.86 -29.82 -15.34
CA HIS A 269 9.81 -30.81 -16.42
C HIS A 269 9.77 -30.17 -17.81
N GLY A 270 9.41 -28.88 -17.90
CA GLY A 270 9.20 -28.18 -19.17
C GLY A 270 7.86 -28.57 -19.83
N SER A 271 6.87 -28.98 -19.04
CA SER A 271 5.55 -29.37 -19.55
C SER A 271 4.85 -28.19 -20.22
N GLU A 272 4.27 -28.42 -21.42
CA GLU A 272 3.59 -27.38 -22.22
C GLU A 272 2.07 -27.58 -22.31
N SER A 273 1.60 -28.81 -22.09
CA SER A 273 0.16 -29.13 -22.11
C SER A 273 -0.39 -29.34 -20.70
N PRO A 274 -1.62 -28.88 -20.41
CA PRO A 274 -2.35 -29.18 -19.16
C PRO A 274 -2.49 -30.68 -18.88
N GLU A 275 -2.35 -31.52 -19.90
CA GLU A 275 -2.44 -32.98 -19.80
C GLU A 275 -1.11 -33.60 -19.34
N ASP A 276 -0.02 -32.86 -19.35
CA ASP A 276 1.30 -33.34 -18.97
C ASP A 276 1.43 -33.48 -17.43
N PRO A 277 2.03 -34.56 -16.95
CA PRO A 277 2.35 -34.69 -15.53
C PRO A 277 3.25 -33.56 -15.03
N GLY A 278 2.85 -32.83 -14.02
CA GLY A 278 3.61 -31.72 -13.45
C GLY A 278 3.38 -30.35 -14.09
N TYR A 279 2.52 -30.25 -15.09
CA TYR A 279 2.20 -28.99 -15.76
C TYR A 279 1.88 -27.82 -14.80
N GLU A 280 1.00 -28.07 -13.82
CA GLU A 280 0.64 -27.02 -12.86
C GLU A 280 1.85 -26.54 -12.02
N ASP A 281 2.73 -27.43 -11.63
CA ASP A 281 3.94 -27.06 -10.89
C ASP A 281 4.91 -26.29 -11.78
N ASP A 282 5.05 -26.68 -13.06
CA ASP A 282 5.87 -25.98 -14.04
C ASP A 282 5.32 -24.57 -14.33
N VAL A 283 4.01 -24.41 -14.48
CA VAL A 283 3.35 -23.11 -14.63
C VAL A 283 3.63 -22.23 -13.41
N ARG A 284 3.50 -22.76 -12.19
CA ARG A 284 3.81 -22.02 -10.96
C ARG A 284 5.28 -21.58 -10.90
N MET A 285 6.22 -22.43 -11.29
CA MET A 285 7.65 -22.10 -11.34
C MET A 285 7.95 -21.02 -12.38
N ARG A 286 7.29 -21.06 -13.55
CA ARG A 286 7.40 -20.01 -14.60
C ARG A 286 6.84 -18.67 -14.11
N VAL A 287 5.69 -18.68 -13.44
CA VAL A 287 5.11 -17.48 -12.79
C VAL A 287 6.09 -16.89 -11.78
N VAL A 288 6.70 -17.72 -10.94
CA VAL A 288 7.72 -17.27 -9.98
C VAL A 288 8.88 -16.61 -10.71
N ALA A 289 9.44 -17.27 -11.73
CA ALA A 289 10.62 -16.77 -12.45
C ALA A 289 10.35 -15.40 -13.12
N ASP A 290 9.21 -15.25 -13.80
CA ASP A 290 8.81 -13.98 -14.41
C ASP A 290 8.55 -12.89 -13.38
N HIS A 291 7.74 -13.18 -12.36
CA HIS A 291 7.29 -12.17 -11.42
C HIS A 291 8.41 -11.70 -10.48
N ILE A 292 9.34 -12.56 -10.10
CA ILE A 292 10.53 -12.18 -9.32
C ILE A 292 11.43 -11.26 -10.14
N ARG A 293 11.72 -11.60 -11.41
CA ARG A 293 12.50 -10.75 -12.30
C ARG A 293 11.83 -9.40 -12.52
N SER A 294 10.53 -9.40 -12.78
CA SER A 294 9.73 -8.19 -12.98
C SER A 294 9.71 -7.30 -11.72
N SER A 295 9.54 -7.90 -10.56
CA SER A 295 9.54 -7.19 -9.27
C SER A 295 10.90 -6.59 -8.94
N LEU A 296 11.98 -7.33 -9.18
CA LEU A 296 13.35 -6.84 -9.00
C LEU A 296 13.59 -5.57 -9.82
N MET A 297 13.23 -5.59 -11.11
CA MET A 297 13.46 -4.48 -12.03
C MET A 297 12.56 -3.27 -11.71
N LEU A 298 11.31 -3.50 -11.31
CA LEU A 298 10.41 -2.42 -10.88
C LEU A 298 10.90 -1.73 -9.61
N ILE A 299 11.37 -2.50 -8.61
CA ILE A 299 11.91 -1.93 -7.37
C ILE A 299 13.23 -1.18 -7.66
N ALA A 300 14.08 -1.73 -8.52
CA ALA A 300 15.32 -1.08 -8.94
C ALA A 300 15.06 0.29 -9.58
N ASP A 301 14.00 0.40 -10.39
CA ASP A 301 13.57 1.66 -11.01
C ASP A 301 12.75 2.58 -10.08
N GLY A 302 12.62 2.26 -8.78
CA GLY A 302 12.03 3.14 -7.76
C GLY A 302 10.54 2.90 -7.46
N VAL A 303 9.94 1.83 -7.99
CA VAL A 303 8.56 1.46 -7.62
C VAL A 303 8.57 0.79 -6.24
N THR A 304 7.68 1.23 -5.35
CA THR A 304 7.48 0.59 -4.04
C THR A 304 6.09 -0.02 -3.94
N PRO A 305 5.92 -1.17 -3.24
CA PRO A 305 4.61 -1.79 -3.07
C PRO A 305 3.59 -0.84 -2.42
N SER A 306 2.40 -0.72 -3.01
CA SER A 306 1.31 0.11 -2.47
C SER A 306 -0.06 -0.47 -2.83
N ASN A 307 -1.14 0.18 -2.38
CA ASN A 307 -2.52 -0.26 -2.67
C ASN A 307 -3.08 0.31 -3.98
N GLU A 308 -2.38 1.24 -4.63
CA GLU A 308 -2.86 1.93 -5.83
C GLU A 308 -1.73 2.11 -6.86
N GLY A 309 -2.12 2.35 -8.10
CA GLY A 309 -1.20 2.68 -9.19
C GLY A 309 -0.11 1.65 -9.44
N ARG A 310 1.10 2.11 -9.71
CA ARG A 310 2.27 1.26 -10.03
C ARG A 310 2.63 0.30 -8.90
N GLY A 311 2.54 0.79 -7.66
CA GLY A 311 2.86 -0.03 -6.49
C GLY A 311 1.87 -1.18 -6.25
N TYR A 312 0.61 -1.03 -6.64
CA TYR A 312 -0.36 -2.12 -6.64
C TYR A 312 0.04 -3.24 -7.61
N ILE A 313 0.48 -2.89 -8.81
CA ILE A 313 0.95 -3.87 -9.80
C ILE A 313 2.17 -4.63 -9.26
N LEU A 314 3.17 -3.93 -8.74
CA LEU A 314 4.34 -4.55 -8.13
C LEU A 314 3.94 -5.50 -7.00
N ARG A 315 3.08 -5.04 -6.09
CA ARG A 315 2.55 -5.87 -4.99
C ARG A 315 1.84 -7.11 -5.48
N ARG A 316 1.02 -6.98 -6.53
CA ARG A 316 0.32 -8.11 -7.15
C ARG A 316 1.30 -9.16 -7.69
N LEU A 317 2.34 -8.75 -8.42
CA LEU A 317 3.37 -9.65 -8.96
C LEU A 317 4.09 -10.40 -7.82
N MET A 318 4.57 -9.67 -6.81
CA MET A 318 5.26 -10.28 -5.67
C MET A 318 4.39 -11.30 -4.93
N ARG A 319 3.12 -10.95 -4.66
CA ARG A 319 2.19 -11.81 -3.95
C ARG A 319 1.80 -13.05 -4.75
N ARG A 320 1.67 -12.94 -6.07
CA ARG A 320 1.48 -14.10 -6.95
C ARG A 320 2.68 -15.05 -6.92
N ALA A 321 3.90 -14.52 -6.97
CA ALA A 321 5.11 -15.34 -6.85
C ALA A 321 5.20 -16.05 -5.49
N ILE A 322 4.96 -15.35 -4.38
CA ILE A 322 4.98 -15.92 -3.04
C ILE A 322 3.90 -16.99 -2.89
N ARG A 323 2.67 -16.75 -3.39
CA ARG A 323 1.59 -17.73 -3.39
C ARG A 323 1.95 -18.96 -4.24
N ALA A 324 2.52 -18.78 -5.43
CA ALA A 324 2.95 -19.89 -6.27
C ALA A 324 3.98 -20.77 -5.53
N MET A 325 4.94 -20.17 -4.82
CA MET A 325 5.87 -20.92 -3.96
C MET A 325 5.17 -21.67 -2.82
N ARG A 326 4.15 -21.08 -2.21
CA ARG A 326 3.32 -21.76 -1.20
C ARG A 326 2.60 -23.00 -1.78
N LEU A 327 2.01 -22.86 -2.97
CA LEU A 327 1.36 -23.99 -3.67
C LEU A 327 2.36 -25.06 -4.10
N LEU A 328 3.63 -24.69 -4.33
CA LEU A 328 4.74 -25.63 -4.53
C LEU A 328 5.23 -26.30 -3.22
N GLY A 329 4.67 -25.91 -2.05
CA GLY A 329 4.95 -26.51 -0.76
C GLY A 329 6.00 -25.79 0.09
N VAL A 330 6.42 -24.58 -0.29
CA VAL A 330 7.40 -23.78 0.47
C VAL A 330 6.66 -22.96 1.54
N THR A 331 6.96 -23.20 2.81
CA THR A 331 6.34 -22.51 3.96
C THR A 331 7.18 -21.37 4.51
N GLU A 332 8.48 -21.39 4.29
CA GLU A 332 9.41 -20.35 4.71
C GLU A 332 9.44 -19.17 3.71
N PRO A 333 9.97 -18.00 4.10
CA PRO A 333 10.19 -16.90 3.19
C PRO A 333 11.03 -17.32 1.98
N CYS A 334 10.58 -17.02 0.77
CA CYS A 334 11.22 -17.47 -0.47
C CYS A 334 12.04 -16.36 -1.18
N LEU A 335 11.67 -15.09 -0.98
CA LEU A 335 12.34 -13.97 -1.65
C LEU A 335 13.82 -13.83 -1.30
N PRO A 336 14.30 -14.12 -0.07
CA PRO A 336 15.74 -14.11 0.24
C PRO A 336 16.60 -15.08 -0.58
N ILE A 337 15.98 -16.05 -1.25
CA ILE A 337 16.65 -17.00 -2.15
C ILE A 337 16.44 -16.60 -3.62
N LEU A 338 15.22 -16.20 -3.97
CA LEU A 338 14.83 -15.93 -5.36
C LEU A 338 15.37 -14.58 -5.88
N PHE A 339 15.34 -13.52 -5.06
CA PHE A 339 15.83 -12.20 -5.47
C PHE A 339 17.34 -12.18 -5.77
N PRO A 340 18.23 -12.78 -4.95
CA PRO A 340 19.66 -12.92 -5.32
C PRO A 340 19.87 -13.66 -6.64
N ALA A 341 19.13 -14.73 -6.91
CA ALA A 341 19.23 -15.46 -8.17
C ALA A 341 18.87 -14.57 -9.38
N SER A 342 17.81 -13.77 -9.24
CA SER A 342 17.40 -12.82 -10.27
C SER A 342 18.39 -11.66 -10.43
N ARG A 343 18.91 -11.11 -9.33
CA ARG A 343 19.98 -10.10 -9.36
C ARG A 343 21.18 -10.58 -10.15
N ASP A 344 21.68 -11.76 -9.84
CA ASP A 344 22.89 -12.31 -10.47
C ASP A 344 22.69 -12.56 -11.97
N ALA A 345 21.47 -12.98 -12.37
CA ALA A 345 21.10 -13.14 -13.77
C ALA A 345 20.98 -11.80 -14.53
N MET A 346 20.54 -10.73 -13.87
CA MET A 346 20.26 -9.44 -14.49
C MET A 346 21.43 -8.45 -14.40
N ALA A 347 22.36 -8.63 -13.45
CA ALA A 347 23.45 -7.69 -13.19
C ALA A 347 24.37 -7.45 -14.40
N GLY A 348 24.55 -8.44 -15.27
CA GLY A 348 25.34 -8.29 -16.50
C GLY A 348 24.75 -7.27 -17.48
N ALA A 349 23.42 -7.21 -17.60
CA ALA A 349 22.72 -6.26 -18.46
C ALA A 349 22.41 -4.94 -17.73
N PHE A 350 22.18 -4.99 -16.43
CA PHE A 350 21.76 -3.87 -15.58
C PHE A 350 22.58 -3.83 -14.28
N PRO A 351 23.84 -3.34 -14.32
CA PRO A 351 24.76 -3.37 -13.16
C PRO A 351 24.19 -2.70 -11.89
N TYR A 352 23.41 -1.63 -12.05
CA TYR A 352 22.80 -0.89 -10.94
C TYR A 352 21.87 -1.76 -10.06
N VAL A 353 21.36 -2.87 -10.58
CA VAL A 353 20.57 -3.84 -9.80
C VAL A 353 21.40 -4.52 -8.72
N ALA A 354 22.68 -4.77 -9.00
CA ALA A 354 23.61 -5.32 -8.02
C ALA A 354 24.09 -4.24 -7.04
N ASP A 355 24.37 -3.04 -7.55
CA ASP A 355 24.87 -1.92 -6.73
C ASP A 355 23.83 -1.48 -5.67
N ASP A 356 22.52 -1.51 -6.01
CA ASP A 356 21.43 -1.07 -5.15
C ASP A 356 20.65 -2.25 -4.51
N PHE A 357 21.24 -3.44 -4.52
CA PHE A 357 20.53 -4.66 -4.11
C PHE A 357 20.11 -4.66 -2.65
N GLU A 358 20.81 -3.98 -1.76
CA GLU A 358 20.46 -3.86 -0.35
C GLU A 358 19.11 -3.17 -0.17
N ARG A 359 18.89 -2.04 -0.86
CA ARG A 359 17.60 -1.35 -0.88
C ARG A 359 16.49 -2.22 -1.49
N ILE A 360 16.76 -2.82 -2.66
CA ILE A 360 15.80 -3.64 -3.39
C ILE A 360 15.33 -4.81 -2.52
N SER A 361 16.26 -5.54 -1.92
CA SER A 361 15.96 -6.71 -1.09
C SER A 361 15.21 -6.33 0.18
N ARG A 362 15.56 -5.23 0.84
CA ARG A 362 14.84 -4.74 2.04
C ARG A 362 13.37 -4.48 1.74
N ILE A 363 13.05 -3.79 0.64
CA ILE A 363 11.67 -3.53 0.21
C ILE A 363 10.93 -4.83 -0.06
N ALA A 364 11.56 -5.75 -0.82
CA ALA A 364 10.95 -7.01 -1.20
C ALA A 364 10.66 -7.90 0.02
N TYR A 365 11.63 -8.05 0.92
CA TYR A 365 11.50 -8.92 2.09
C TYR A 365 10.50 -8.37 3.11
N ALA A 366 10.38 -7.05 3.24
CA ALA A 366 9.36 -6.43 4.08
C ALA A 366 7.94 -6.71 3.55
N GLU A 367 7.70 -6.62 2.23
CA GLU A 367 6.41 -6.96 1.62
C GLU A 367 6.09 -8.46 1.77
N GLU A 368 7.08 -9.37 1.61
CA GLU A 368 6.88 -10.79 1.84
C GLU A 368 6.47 -11.07 3.28
N LYS A 369 7.19 -10.53 4.26
CA LYS A 369 6.89 -10.68 5.69
C LYS A 369 5.46 -10.22 6.02
N ALA A 370 5.07 -9.05 5.51
CA ALA A 370 3.72 -8.53 5.68
C ALA A 370 2.66 -9.42 5.02
N PHE A 371 2.95 -9.94 3.83
CA PHE A 371 2.02 -10.78 3.08
C PHE A 371 1.85 -12.17 3.66
N LEU A 372 2.91 -12.78 4.20
CA LEU A 372 2.81 -14.09 4.87
C LEU A 372 1.83 -14.04 6.04
N HIS A 373 1.84 -12.96 6.81
CA HIS A 373 0.84 -12.75 7.87
C HIS A 373 -0.59 -12.59 7.32
N THR A 374 -0.74 -11.87 6.22
CA THR A 374 -2.04 -11.67 5.55
C THR A 374 -2.58 -12.96 4.95
N ILE A 375 -1.71 -13.79 4.34
CA ILE A 375 -2.11 -15.07 3.73
C ILE A 375 -2.68 -16.03 4.78
N GLU A 376 -2.04 -16.18 5.93
CA GLU A 376 -2.52 -17.07 6.99
C GLU A 376 -3.95 -16.73 7.40
N THR A 377 -4.20 -15.46 7.76
CA THR A 377 -5.52 -15.00 8.21
C THR A 377 -6.56 -14.96 7.07
N GLY A 378 -6.15 -14.52 5.89
CA GLY A 378 -7.06 -14.33 4.74
C GLY A 378 -7.49 -15.67 4.11
N THR A 379 -6.60 -16.66 4.06
CA THR A 379 -6.92 -17.98 3.51
C THR A 379 -7.98 -18.69 4.35
N GLU A 380 -7.82 -18.72 5.68
CA GLU A 380 -8.81 -19.31 6.58
C GLU A 380 -10.21 -18.70 6.39
N ARG A 381 -10.27 -17.38 6.30
CA ARG A 381 -11.53 -16.64 6.09
C ARG A 381 -12.16 -16.92 4.74
N LEU A 382 -11.36 -16.98 3.69
CA LEU A 382 -11.86 -17.29 2.36
C LEU A 382 -12.37 -18.75 2.27
N GLU A 383 -11.67 -19.70 2.88
CA GLU A 383 -12.12 -21.09 2.97
C GLU A 383 -13.47 -21.21 3.69
N GLU A 384 -13.68 -20.47 4.79
CA GLU A 384 -14.96 -20.37 5.48
C GLU A 384 -16.06 -19.80 4.56
N ALA A 385 -15.76 -18.72 3.82
CA ALA A 385 -16.70 -18.11 2.88
C ALA A 385 -17.05 -19.04 1.72
N VAL A 386 -16.05 -19.73 1.15
CA VAL A 386 -16.24 -20.75 0.10
C VAL A 386 -17.08 -21.94 0.61
N ALA A 387 -16.79 -22.44 1.81
CA ALA A 387 -17.55 -23.53 2.41
C ALA A 387 -19.03 -23.13 2.64
N THR A 388 -19.25 -21.88 3.08
CA THR A 388 -20.59 -21.32 3.26
C THR A 388 -21.33 -21.23 1.93
N ALA A 389 -20.68 -20.66 0.89
CA ALA A 389 -21.27 -20.52 -0.45
C ALA A 389 -21.65 -21.86 -1.08
N LYS A 390 -20.84 -22.92 -0.86
CA LYS A 390 -21.16 -24.28 -1.30
C LYS A 390 -22.33 -24.89 -0.52
N LYS A 391 -22.35 -24.69 0.79
CA LYS A 391 -23.41 -25.20 1.69
C LYS A 391 -24.77 -24.56 1.39
N ASP A 392 -24.78 -23.26 1.12
CA ASP A 392 -26.01 -22.51 0.82
C ASP A 392 -26.47 -22.64 -0.63
N GLY A 393 -25.70 -23.35 -1.47
CA GLY A 393 -26.00 -23.57 -2.88
C GLY A 393 -25.88 -22.32 -3.76
N SER A 394 -25.37 -21.20 -3.22
CA SER A 394 -25.16 -19.96 -3.99
C SER A 394 -24.02 -20.09 -4.99
N ASN A 395 -23.02 -20.92 -4.70
CA ASN A 395 -21.79 -21.09 -5.47
C ASN A 395 -21.05 -19.76 -5.75
N SER A 396 -21.29 -18.76 -4.89
CA SER A 396 -20.68 -17.44 -5.03
C SER A 396 -20.35 -16.85 -3.67
N VAL A 397 -19.11 -16.41 -3.48
CA VAL A 397 -18.69 -15.58 -2.35
C VAL A 397 -19.32 -14.20 -2.52
N SER A 398 -19.94 -13.68 -1.48
CA SER A 398 -20.60 -12.38 -1.53
C SER A 398 -19.60 -11.22 -1.72
N GLY A 399 -20.05 -10.14 -2.39
CA GLY A 399 -19.23 -8.94 -2.53
C GLY A 399 -18.86 -8.31 -1.18
N ALA A 400 -19.71 -8.47 -0.15
CA ALA A 400 -19.43 -7.99 1.21
C ALA A 400 -18.29 -8.76 1.88
N GLU A 401 -18.25 -10.09 1.73
CA GLU A 401 -17.15 -10.93 2.24
C GLU A 401 -15.84 -10.63 1.49
N ALA A 402 -15.91 -10.52 0.15
CA ALA A 402 -14.75 -10.13 -0.65
C ALA A 402 -14.23 -8.73 -0.28
N PHE A 403 -15.13 -7.79 0.02
CA PHE A 403 -14.78 -6.45 0.51
C PHE A 403 -14.14 -6.50 1.90
N ALA A 404 -14.68 -7.29 2.82
CA ALA A 404 -14.10 -7.46 4.16
C ALA A 404 -12.69 -8.08 4.10
N LEU A 405 -12.50 -9.10 3.25
CA LEU A 405 -11.18 -9.69 2.98
C LEU A 405 -10.18 -8.65 2.48
N HIS A 406 -10.61 -7.80 1.54
CA HIS A 406 -9.74 -6.77 0.95
C HIS A 406 -9.46 -5.61 1.91
N ASP A 407 -10.50 -5.01 2.50
CA ASP A 407 -10.41 -3.78 3.28
C ASP A 407 -9.91 -4.00 4.70
N THR A 408 -10.43 -5.03 5.37
CA THR A 408 -10.15 -5.28 6.79
C THR A 408 -8.93 -6.17 6.99
N TYR A 409 -8.79 -7.21 6.17
CA TYR A 409 -7.71 -8.20 6.31
C TYR A 409 -6.54 -7.98 5.34
N GLY A 410 -6.65 -6.99 4.42
CA GLY A 410 -5.61 -6.71 3.42
C GLY A 410 -5.40 -7.83 2.39
N PHE A 411 -6.37 -8.75 2.25
CA PHE A 411 -6.31 -9.88 1.32
C PHE A 411 -6.75 -9.43 -0.07
N PRO A 412 -5.86 -9.42 -1.09
CA PRO A 412 -6.17 -8.83 -2.38
C PRO A 412 -7.36 -9.51 -3.07
N ILE A 413 -8.19 -8.71 -3.76
CA ILE A 413 -9.35 -9.22 -4.50
C ILE A 413 -8.93 -10.23 -5.57
N ASP A 414 -7.81 -10.00 -6.25
CA ASP A 414 -7.31 -10.92 -7.28
C ASP A 414 -7.04 -12.32 -6.70
N LEU A 415 -6.46 -12.40 -5.50
CA LEU A 415 -6.26 -13.68 -4.81
C LEU A 415 -7.59 -14.31 -4.37
N THR A 416 -8.55 -13.49 -3.94
CA THR A 416 -9.89 -13.96 -3.61
C THR A 416 -10.55 -14.61 -4.83
N LEU A 417 -10.41 -13.96 -6.00
CA LEU A 417 -10.93 -14.47 -7.28
C LEU A 417 -10.27 -15.78 -7.69
N GLU A 418 -8.93 -15.83 -7.69
CA GLU A 418 -8.16 -17.02 -8.04
C GLU A 418 -8.51 -18.23 -7.15
N MET A 419 -8.48 -18.05 -5.83
CA MET A 419 -8.73 -19.12 -4.89
C MET A 419 -10.19 -19.58 -4.89
N ALA A 420 -11.14 -18.66 -5.07
CA ALA A 420 -12.55 -19.02 -5.24
C ALA A 420 -12.77 -19.83 -6.52
N ALA A 421 -12.14 -19.43 -7.63
CA ALA A 421 -12.20 -20.16 -8.90
C ALA A 421 -11.57 -21.57 -8.80
N GLU A 422 -10.42 -21.71 -8.15
CA GLU A 422 -9.81 -23.02 -7.87
C GLU A 422 -10.73 -23.93 -7.04
N ALA A 423 -11.48 -23.32 -6.11
CA ALA A 423 -12.49 -24.05 -5.33
C ALA A 423 -13.82 -24.30 -6.08
N GLY A 424 -13.94 -23.88 -7.35
CA GLY A 424 -15.14 -23.99 -8.17
C GLY A 424 -16.29 -23.06 -7.75
N VAL A 425 -15.96 -21.93 -7.10
CA VAL A 425 -16.90 -20.92 -6.59
C VAL A 425 -16.63 -19.58 -7.27
N LYS A 426 -17.66 -18.82 -7.59
CA LYS A 426 -17.54 -17.45 -8.13
C LYS A 426 -17.43 -16.44 -7.00
N VAL A 427 -17.07 -15.21 -7.35
CA VAL A 427 -17.12 -14.05 -6.43
C VAL A 427 -18.03 -12.99 -7.06
N ASP A 428 -18.84 -12.32 -6.25
CA ASP A 428 -19.65 -11.19 -6.70
C ASP A 428 -18.79 -9.92 -6.81
N GLU A 429 -18.05 -9.85 -7.92
CA GLU A 429 -17.17 -8.70 -8.21
C GLU A 429 -17.96 -7.39 -8.37
N LYS A 430 -19.21 -7.45 -8.84
CA LYS A 430 -20.02 -6.25 -9.04
C LYS A 430 -20.31 -5.59 -7.69
N ALA A 431 -20.82 -6.35 -6.75
CA ALA A 431 -21.11 -5.87 -5.41
C ALA A 431 -19.80 -5.43 -4.68
N PHE A 432 -18.69 -6.14 -4.87
CA PHE A 432 -17.38 -5.71 -4.37
C PHE A 432 -17.00 -4.32 -4.90
N ARG A 433 -17.09 -4.09 -6.22
CA ARG A 433 -16.73 -2.80 -6.85
C ARG A 433 -17.64 -1.67 -6.38
N GLU A 434 -18.93 -1.95 -6.15
CA GLU A 434 -19.90 -0.98 -5.62
C GLU A 434 -19.50 -0.56 -4.20
N LEU A 435 -19.16 -1.51 -3.31
CA LEU A 435 -18.68 -1.23 -1.95
C LEU A 435 -17.36 -0.44 -1.93
N MET A 436 -16.42 -0.78 -2.81
CA MET A 436 -15.16 -0.04 -2.98
C MET A 436 -15.39 1.40 -3.49
N ALA A 437 -16.37 1.59 -4.38
CA ALA A 437 -16.76 2.91 -4.85
C ALA A 437 -17.42 3.73 -3.74
N GLU A 438 -18.30 3.12 -2.93
CA GLU A 438 -18.93 3.76 -1.78
C GLU A 438 -17.91 4.17 -0.71
N GLN A 439 -16.92 3.32 -0.41
CA GLN A 439 -15.83 3.65 0.50
C GLN A 439 -15.03 4.87 0.01
N ARG A 440 -14.63 4.86 -1.28
CA ARG A 440 -13.95 6.01 -1.90
C ARG A 440 -14.78 7.28 -1.85
N HIS A 441 -16.08 7.16 -2.10
CA HIS A 441 -17.00 8.29 -2.05
C HIS A 441 -17.15 8.85 -0.64
N ARG A 442 -17.23 7.98 0.39
CA ARG A 442 -17.23 8.40 1.82
C ARG A 442 -15.94 9.09 2.19
N ALA A 443 -14.78 8.54 1.84
CA ALA A 443 -13.47 9.16 2.09
C ALA A 443 -13.33 10.53 1.39
N GLN A 444 -13.81 10.64 0.15
CA GLN A 444 -13.83 11.91 -0.59
C GLN A 444 -14.85 12.91 -0.01
N ALA A 445 -16.03 12.43 0.44
CA ALA A 445 -17.02 13.27 1.07
C ALA A 445 -16.54 13.81 2.42
N ASP A 446 -15.87 12.99 3.23
CA ASP A 446 -15.23 13.41 4.48
C ASP A 446 -14.10 14.42 4.23
N ALA A 447 -13.30 14.21 3.20
CA ALA A 447 -12.25 15.16 2.80
C ALA A 447 -12.84 16.49 2.30
N LYS A 448 -13.95 16.42 1.51
CA LYS A 448 -14.68 17.62 1.06
C LYS A 448 -15.38 18.34 2.20
N ALA A 449 -16.00 17.61 3.13
CA ALA A 449 -16.66 18.18 4.31
C ALA A 449 -15.66 18.91 5.21
N LYS A 450 -14.45 18.36 5.36
CA LYS A 450 -13.35 18.99 6.11
C LYS A 450 -12.78 20.23 5.40
N LYS A 451 -12.77 20.28 4.06
CA LYS A 451 -12.27 21.41 3.27
C LYS A 451 -13.28 22.55 3.06
N GLY A 452 -14.53 22.39 3.48
CA GLY A 452 -15.60 23.39 3.27
C GLY A 452 -15.81 23.66 1.78
N SER A 453 -16.89 23.16 1.19
CA SER A 453 -17.17 23.32 -0.25
C SER A 453 -17.50 24.79 -0.55
N PHE A 454 -16.82 25.38 -1.55
CA PHE A 454 -17.32 26.57 -2.24
C PHE A 454 -18.47 26.13 -3.15
N ALA A 455 -19.66 26.70 -2.94
CA ALA A 455 -20.87 26.26 -3.60
C ALA A 455 -20.86 26.55 -5.12
N ASP A 456 -20.25 27.65 -5.54
CA ASP A 456 -20.09 28.02 -6.95
C ASP A 456 -18.72 28.72 -7.17
N LEU A 457 -17.96 28.22 -8.15
CA LEU A 457 -16.65 28.77 -8.52
C LEU A 457 -16.74 29.79 -9.68
N SER A 458 -17.91 30.04 -10.25
CA SER A 458 -18.06 30.87 -11.44
C SER A 458 -17.67 32.34 -11.17
N GLU A 459 -18.10 32.88 -10.04
CA GLU A 459 -17.73 34.26 -9.64
C GLU A 459 -16.23 34.38 -9.33
N LEU A 460 -15.66 33.39 -8.65
CA LEU A 460 -14.23 33.36 -8.32
C LEU A 460 -13.35 33.26 -9.57
N ARG A 461 -13.78 32.52 -10.59
CA ARG A 461 -13.06 32.41 -11.87
C ARG A 461 -13.03 33.77 -12.61
N LYS A 462 -14.14 34.51 -12.65
CA LYS A 462 -14.17 35.85 -13.23
C LYS A 462 -13.15 36.78 -12.57
N LEU A 463 -13.03 36.71 -11.23
CA LEU A 463 -12.06 37.50 -10.49
C LEU A 463 -10.61 37.12 -10.84
N VAL A 464 -10.32 35.83 -11.09
CA VAL A 464 -8.99 35.40 -11.52
C VAL A 464 -8.68 35.87 -12.93
N ASP A 465 -9.64 35.77 -13.86
CA ASP A 465 -9.46 36.19 -15.26
C ASP A 465 -9.17 37.70 -15.37
N GLU A 466 -9.67 38.50 -14.45
CA GLU A 466 -9.35 39.94 -14.35
C GLU A 466 -7.93 40.14 -13.76
N ARG A 467 -7.65 39.53 -12.63
CA ARG A 467 -6.34 39.57 -11.92
C ARG A 467 -6.32 38.59 -10.76
N GLY A 468 -5.20 37.87 -10.54
CA GLY A 468 -4.98 37.03 -9.35
C GLY A 468 -4.70 37.85 -8.10
N SER A 469 -4.75 37.23 -6.91
CA SER A 469 -4.25 37.84 -5.66
C SER A 469 -2.73 37.77 -5.59
N ILE A 470 -2.07 38.82 -5.13
CA ILE A 470 -0.62 38.83 -4.90
C ILE A 470 -0.38 38.39 -3.46
N PHE A 471 0.41 37.33 -3.24
CA PHE A 471 0.80 36.89 -1.91
C PHE A 471 2.05 37.65 -1.44
N THR A 472 1.92 38.47 -0.39
CA THR A 472 3.01 39.25 0.21
C THR A 472 3.61 38.57 1.44
N GLY A 473 2.97 37.51 1.93
CA GLY A 473 3.22 36.84 3.23
C GLY A 473 4.54 36.09 3.35
N TYR A 474 5.41 36.07 2.33
CA TYR A 474 6.79 35.61 2.49
C TYR A 474 7.68 36.62 3.20
N THR A 475 7.37 37.91 3.08
CA THR A 475 8.17 39.04 3.61
C THR A 475 7.40 39.91 4.58
N GLU A 476 6.08 39.94 4.49
CA GLU A 476 5.21 40.82 5.26
C GLU A 476 4.19 40.07 6.08
N LEU A 477 3.95 40.54 7.31
CA LEU A 477 2.88 40.04 8.19
C LEU A 477 1.69 40.97 8.25
N ARG A 478 1.85 42.17 7.65
CA ARG A 478 0.86 43.24 7.55
C ARG A 478 1.00 43.90 6.19
N THR A 479 -0.11 43.99 5.43
CA THR A 479 -0.15 44.56 4.08
C THR A 479 -1.29 45.55 3.99
N GLU A 480 -1.02 46.75 3.45
CA GLU A 480 -2.03 47.72 3.08
C GLU A 480 -2.52 47.42 1.66
N THR A 481 -3.82 47.17 1.50
CA THR A 481 -4.39 46.64 0.26
C THR A 481 -5.83 47.10 0.06
N HIS A 482 -6.49 46.62 -1.00
CA HIS A 482 -7.91 46.90 -1.25
C HIS A 482 -8.74 45.64 -1.09
N LEU A 483 -9.94 45.85 -0.50
CA LEU A 483 -10.97 44.86 -0.45
C LEU A 483 -11.63 44.74 -1.83
N ARG A 484 -11.26 43.69 -2.61
CA ARG A 484 -11.66 43.56 -4.01
C ARG A 484 -13.09 43.03 -4.16
N ALA A 485 -13.44 42.02 -3.40
CA ALA A 485 -14.77 41.41 -3.44
C ALA A 485 -15.19 40.87 -2.08
N LEU A 486 -16.50 40.88 -1.85
CA LEU A 486 -17.20 40.26 -0.75
C LEU A 486 -18.19 39.26 -1.32
N LEU A 487 -18.16 38.03 -0.83
CA LEU A 487 -19.15 37.01 -1.20
C LEU A 487 -19.84 36.50 0.07
N LYS A 488 -21.11 36.18 -0.05
CA LYS A 488 -21.92 35.53 0.97
C LYS A 488 -22.60 34.32 0.32
N ASP A 489 -22.33 33.15 0.85
CA ASP A 489 -22.80 31.87 0.28
C ASP A 489 -22.44 31.71 -1.21
N GLY A 490 -21.22 32.16 -1.62
CA GLY A 490 -20.72 32.12 -2.97
C GLY A 490 -21.23 33.18 -3.94
N VAL A 491 -22.08 34.12 -3.49
CA VAL A 491 -22.65 35.19 -4.30
C VAL A 491 -22.04 36.55 -3.91
N SER A 492 -21.58 37.33 -4.90
CA SER A 492 -21.04 38.65 -4.68
C SER A 492 -22.06 39.60 -4.05
N VAL A 493 -21.65 40.31 -3.01
CA VAL A 493 -22.50 41.25 -2.27
C VAL A 493 -21.85 42.65 -2.21
N PRO A 494 -22.65 43.75 -2.30
CA PRO A 494 -22.12 45.12 -2.29
C PRO A 494 -21.76 45.58 -0.86
N VAL A 495 -22.24 44.92 0.18
CA VAL A 495 -22.00 45.29 1.58
C VAL A 495 -22.12 44.05 2.48
N ALA A 496 -21.27 43.99 3.49
CA ALA A 496 -21.37 43.03 4.58
C ALA A 496 -21.37 43.75 5.94
N LYS A 497 -22.20 43.31 6.87
CA LYS A 497 -22.46 43.94 8.17
C LYS A 497 -21.98 43.10 9.33
N ALA A 498 -21.79 43.69 10.48
CA ALA A 498 -21.41 43.03 11.71
C ALA A 498 -22.25 41.76 11.97
N GLY A 499 -21.58 40.63 12.19
CA GLY A 499 -22.15 39.29 12.36
C GLY A 499 -22.26 38.46 11.07
N ASP A 500 -22.10 39.07 9.89
CA ASP A 500 -22.11 38.33 8.61
C ASP A 500 -20.87 37.42 8.48
N LYS A 501 -21.13 36.16 8.08
CA LYS A 501 -20.08 35.23 7.60
C LYS A 501 -19.91 35.44 6.10
N ILE A 502 -18.69 35.70 5.70
CA ILE A 502 -18.37 36.16 4.34
C ILE A 502 -17.08 35.51 3.82
N GLU A 503 -16.92 35.55 2.53
CA GLU A 503 -15.68 35.28 1.82
C GLU A 503 -15.14 36.63 1.29
N VAL A 504 -13.87 36.89 1.59
CA VAL A 504 -13.20 38.15 1.24
C VAL A 504 -12.10 37.91 0.24
N VAL A 505 -12.03 38.65 -0.83
CA VAL A 505 -10.93 38.67 -1.78
C VAL A 505 -10.20 40.01 -1.68
N LEU A 506 -8.88 39.94 -1.52
CA LEU A 506 -7.98 41.10 -1.48
C LEU A 506 -7.14 41.16 -2.76
N ASP A 507 -6.69 42.35 -3.16
CA ASP A 507 -5.71 42.51 -4.24
C ASP A 507 -4.36 41.95 -3.86
N GLU A 508 -3.88 42.28 -2.65
CA GLU A 508 -2.64 41.77 -2.05
C GLU A 508 -2.96 41.24 -0.67
N THR A 509 -2.32 40.10 -0.28
CA THR A 509 -2.62 39.46 1.00
C THR A 509 -1.38 38.89 1.66
N PRO A 510 -1.19 39.13 2.98
CA PRO A 510 -0.13 38.46 3.74
C PRO A 510 -0.57 37.11 4.27
N PHE A 511 -1.86 36.76 4.12
CA PHE A 511 -2.42 35.51 4.63
C PHE A 511 -2.05 34.32 3.75
N TYR A 512 -1.40 33.31 4.32
CA TYR A 512 -1.12 32.05 3.68
C TYR A 512 -2.40 31.23 3.54
N ALA A 513 -2.73 30.84 2.32
CA ALA A 513 -3.83 29.92 2.06
C ALA A 513 -3.37 28.47 2.33
N GLU A 514 -4.26 27.65 2.93
CA GLU A 514 -3.97 26.23 3.19
C GLU A 514 -3.44 25.54 1.93
N GLY A 515 -2.26 25.00 2.02
CA GLY A 515 -1.60 24.33 0.89
C GLY A 515 -0.26 23.71 1.28
N GLY A 516 0.24 22.77 0.48
CA GLY A 516 1.54 22.13 0.74
C GLY A 516 1.68 21.50 2.13
N GLY A 517 0.57 21.09 2.75
CA GLY A 517 0.57 20.54 4.11
C GLY A 517 0.57 21.60 5.24
N GLN A 518 0.69 22.89 4.93
CA GLN A 518 0.62 23.95 5.94
C GLN A 518 -0.82 24.44 6.12
N ALA A 519 -1.28 24.57 7.35
CA ALA A 519 -2.57 25.15 7.71
C ALA A 519 -2.66 26.62 7.33
N ALA A 520 -3.88 27.09 7.05
CA ALA A 520 -4.14 28.51 6.74
C ALA A 520 -3.85 29.44 7.91
N ASP A 521 -3.53 30.67 7.57
CA ASP A 521 -3.45 31.74 8.55
C ASP A 521 -4.82 32.21 9.04
N THR A 522 -4.79 32.86 10.18
CA THR A 522 -5.87 33.66 10.72
C THR A 522 -5.39 35.07 11.02
N GLY A 523 -6.32 35.98 11.30
CA GLY A 523 -5.97 37.36 11.67
C GLY A 523 -7.12 38.32 11.44
N VAL A 524 -6.80 39.55 11.14
CA VAL A 524 -7.79 40.64 11.01
C VAL A 524 -7.57 41.44 9.73
N ILE A 525 -8.68 41.91 9.14
CA ILE A 525 -8.71 42.93 8.09
C ILE A 525 -9.42 44.14 8.68
N THR A 526 -8.72 45.30 8.70
CA THR A 526 -9.26 46.53 9.28
C THR A 526 -9.41 47.57 8.19
N GLY A 527 -10.61 48.09 8.03
CA GLY A 527 -10.92 49.20 7.17
C GLY A 527 -11.44 50.43 7.96
N ASN A 528 -11.78 51.52 7.24
CA ASN A 528 -12.35 52.71 7.88
C ASN A 528 -13.77 52.42 8.39
N GLY A 529 -13.91 52.22 9.70
CA GLY A 529 -15.19 51.96 10.36
C GLY A 529 -15.66 50.51 10.38
N PHE A 530 -14.81 49.55 10.01
CA PHE A 530 -15.14 48.13 10.10
C PHE A 530 -13.92 47.23 10.43
N VAL A 531 -14.20 46.08 11.03
CA VAL A 531 -13.20 45.06 11.33
C VAL A 531 -13.76 43.69 10.93
N ILE A 532 -12.93 42.90 10.24
CA ILE A 532 -13.25 41.57 9.78
C ILE A 532 -12.25 40.59 10.40
N ASP A 533 -12.75 39.53 11.03
CA ASP A 533 -11.94 38.43 11.56
C ASP A 533 -11.80 37.35 10.51
N VAL A 534 -10.57 37.11 10.08
CA VAL A 534 -10.21 36.01 9.17
C VAL A 534 -10.03 34.73 9.97
N GLN A 535 -10.83 33.71 9.64
CA GLN A 535 -10.83 32.40 10.33
C GLN A 535 -10.12 31.32 9.55
N ASP A 536 -10.07 31.42 8.21
CA ASP A 536 -9.50 30.45 7.30
C ASP A 536 -9.17 31.13 5.97
N VAL A 537 -8.16 30.60 5.24
CA VAL A 537 -7.81 31.11 3.90
C VAL A 537 -7.59 29.92 2.98
N GLN A 538 -8.27 29.92 1.85
CA GLN A 538 -8.26 28.86 0.86
C GLN A 538 -7.92 29.39 -0.53
N GLN A 539 -7.42 28.54 -1.42
CA GLN A 539 -7.18 28.85 -2.82
C GLN A 539 -8.01 27.94 -3.74
N PRO A 540 -9.35 28.14 -3.82
CA PRO A 540 -10.25 27.27 -4.59
C PRO A 540 -10.01 27.36 -6.10
N VAL A 541 -9.44 28.46 -6.58
CA VAL A 541 -8.98 28.69 -7.96
C VAL A 541 -7.53 29.11 -7.88
N LYS A 542 -6.67 28.50 -8.68
CA LYS A 542 -5.24 28.80 -8.70
C LYS A 542 -4.99 30.28 -8.91
N GLY A 543 -4.21 30.89 -8.00
CA GLY A 543 -3.85 32.32 -8.06
C GLY A 543 -4.85 33.26 -7.38
N LEU A 544 -5.92 32.76 -6.70
CA LEU A 544 -6.87 33.58 -5.94
C LEU A 544 -7.01 33.11 -4.50
N SER A 545 -6.54 33.92 -3.56
CA SER A 545 -6.72 33.67 -2.12
C SER A 545 -8.08 34.17 -1.68
N VAL A 546 -8.88 33.30 -1.07
CA VAL A 546 -10.22 33.57 -0.55
C VAL A 546 -10.22 33.44 0.96
N HIS A 547 -10.50 34.53 1.68
CA HIS A 547 -10.47 34.59 3.13
C HIS A 547 -11.88 34.33 3.67
N ARG A 548 -12.11 33.25 4.40
CA ARG A 548 -13.32 32.99 5.14
C ARG A 548 -13.29 33.77 6.44
N ALA A 549 -14.27 34.63 6.61
CA ALA A 549 -14.22 35.63 7.66
C ALA A 549 -15.58 35.94 8.24
N VAL A 550 -15.57 36.63 9.38
CA VAL A 550 -16.76 37.21 10.00
C VAL A 550 -16.55 38.70 10.20
N VAL A 551 -17.51 39.49 9.80
CA VAL A 551 -17.48 40.91 10.10
C VAL A 551 -17.70 41.11 11.60
N ARG A 552 -16.67 41.56 12.32
CA ARG A 552 -16.74 41.80 13.76
C ARG A 552 -17.50 43.07 14.08
N GLU A 553 -17.17 44.15 13.34
CA GLU A 553 -17.71 45.49 13.59
C GLU A 553 -17.91 46.24 12.26
N GLY A 554 -18.93 47.09 12.20
CA GLY A 554 -19.16 48.01 11.08
C GLY A 554 -19.79 47.38 9.85
N GLU A 555 -19.59 48.07 8.73
CA GLU A 555 -20.05 47.67 7.38
C GLU A 555 -18.90 47.71 6.39
N ALA A 556 -18.61 46.55 5.77
CA ALA A 556 -17.53 46.40 4.79
C ALA A 556 -18.08 46.54 3.37
N HIS A 557 -17.30 47.19 2.47
CA HIS A 557 -17.67 47.41 1.07
C HIS A 557 -16.51 47.08 0.13
N PRO A 558 -16.76 46.48 -1.05
CA PRO A 558 -15.73 46.33 -2.09
C PRO A 558 -15.14 47.71 -2.48
N GLY A 559 -13.86 47.73 -2.80
CA GLY A 559 -13.09 48.93 -3.13
C GLY A 559 -12.54 49.70 -1.92
N ALA A 560 -12.85 49.29 -0.68
CA ALA A 560 -12.32 49.94 0.51
C ALA A 560 -10.81 49.66 0.67
N GLU A 561 -10.05 50.70 1.07
CA GLU A 561 -8.68 50.57 1.54
C GLU A 561 -8.70 49.85 2.92
N VAL A 562 -7.87 48.83 3.06
CA VAL A 562 -7.82 48.02 4.26
C VAL A 562 -6.39 47.64 4.64
N VAL A 563 -6.20 47.33 5.91
CA VAL A 563 -4.99 46.75 6.44
C VAL A 563 -5.29 45.29 6.75
N ALA A 564 -4.62 44.37 6.05
CA ALA A 564 -4.64 42.95 6.29
C ALA A 564 -3.48 42.57 7.19
N GLN A 565 -3.76 41.97 8.35
CA GLN A 565 -2.74 41.59 9.33
C GLN A 565 -2.98 40.19 9.85
N VAL A 566 -1.99 39.33 9.67
CA VAL A 566 -2.02 37.94 10.17
C VAL A 566 -1.83 37.88 11.67
N ASP A 567 -2.33 36.82 12.32
CA ASP A 567 -1.96 36.48 13.68
C ASP A 567 -0.48 36.10 13.69
N VAL A 568 0.34 36.99 14.20
CA VAL A 568 1.80 36.89 14.15
C VAL A 568 2.30 35.65 14.90
N GLN A 569 1.73 35.39 16.08
CA GLN A 569 2.20 34.26 16.89
C GLN A 569 1.84 32.92 16.19
N ARG A 570 0.62 32.80 15.70
CA ARG A 570 0.15 31.64 14.97
C ARG A 570 0.99 31.37 13.71
N ARG A 571 1.27 32.41 12.92
CA ARG A 571 2.13 32.30 11.73
C ARG A 571 3.53 31.83 12.10
N ARG A 572 4.15 32.42 13.13
CA ARG A 572 5.50 32.05 13.57
C ARG A 572 5.55 30.60 14.06
N ASP A 573 4.56 30.16 14.78
CA ASP A 573 4.52 28.76 15.23
C ASP A 573 4.22 27.79 14.08
N GLY A 574 3.48 28.21 13.06
CA GLY A 574 3.30 27.47 11.81
C GLY A 574 4.60 27.36 10.99
N GLU A 575 5.38 28.46 10.87
CA GLU A 575 6.70 28.49 10.21
C GLU A 575 7.69 27.54 10.89
N LYS A 576 7.71 27.50 12.23
CA LYS A 576 8.52 26.56 13.00
C LYS A 576 8.14 25.12 12.70
N ALA A 577 6.84 24.80 12.66
CA ALA A 577 6.37 23.45 12.37
C ALA A 577 6.69 23.04 10.93
N HIS A 578 6.54 23.96 9.97
CA HIS A 578 6.85 23.65 8.58
C HIS A 578 8.34 23.46 8.34
N SER A 579 9.19 24.35 8.86
CA SER A 579 10.65 24.17 8.79
C SER A 579 11.11 22.92 9.56
N GLY A 580 10.47 22.62 10.70
CA GLY A 580 10.68 21.39 11.46
C GLY A 580 10.34 20.13 10.65
N THR A 581 9.33 20.20 9.77
CA THR A 581 8.98 19.10 8.86
C THR A 581 10.10 18.79 7.88
N HIS A 582 10.71 19.81 7.27
CA HIS A 582 11.87 19.62 6.39
C HIS A 582 13.06 19.02 7.14
N ILE A 583 13.32 19.46 8.38
CA ILE A 583 14.38 18.89 9.20
C ILE A 583 14.10 17.43 9.57
N VAL A 584 12.86 17.08 9.93
CA VAL A 584 12.47 15.68 10.20
C VAL A 584 12.63 14.82 8.96
N HIS A 585 12.25 15.32 7.77
CA HIS A 585 12.43 14.60 6.52
C HIS A 585 13.91 14.33 6.24
N ALA A 586 14.77 15.34 6.36
CA ALA A 586 16.21 15.19 6.20
C ALA A 586 16.82 14.22 7.24
N ALA A 587 16.37 14.29 8.50
CA ALA A 587 16.81 13.37 9.55
C ALA A 587 16.38 11.91 9.25
N LEU A 588 15.15 11.70 8.77
CA LEU A 588 14.69 10.38 8.33
C LEU A 588 15.54 9.85 7.17
N HIS A 589 15.88 10.69 6.18
CA HIS A 589 16.80 10.30 5.10
C HIS A 589 18.20 9.93 5.61
N GLN A 590 18.73 10.68 6.55
CA GLN A 590 20.05 10.41 7.11
C GLN A 590 20.09 9.09 7.90
N VAL A 591 19.04 8.79 8.66
CA VAL A 591 18.97 7.61 9.55
C VAL A 591 18.50 6.35 8.82
N LEU A 592 17.50 6.50 7.90
CA LEU A 592 16.85 5.39 7.26
C LEU A 592 17.28 5.20 5.79
N GLY A 593 17.80 6.23 5.14
CA GLY A 593 18.14 6.26 3.72
C GLY A 593 17.11 7.03 2.87
N ASN A 594 17.48 7.26 1.61
CA ASN A 594 16.73 8.11 0.69
C ASN A 594 15.35 7.58 0.30
N GLU A 595 15.04 6.33 0.61
CA GLU A 595 13.71 5.72 0.40
C GLU A 595 12.63 6.20 1.39
N ALA A 596 13.00 6.82 2.50
CA ALA A 596 12.05 7.41 3.46
C ALA A 596 11.35 8.66 2.89
N THR A 597 10.85 8.55 1.65
CA THR A 597 10.26 9.66 0.89
C THR A 597 8.91 10.09 1.44
N GLN A 598 8.64 11.39 1.39
CA GLN A 598 7.37 11.96 1.82
C GLN A 598 6.17 11.36 1.07
N ARG A 599 5.12 11.03 1.84
CA ARG A 599 3.80 10.61 1.35
C ARG A 599 2.70 11.59 1.70
N GLY A 600 2.93 12.43 2.69
CA GLY A 600 2.05 13.50 3.11
C GLY A 600 2.63 14.26 4.28
N SER A 601 2.15 15.48 4.51
CA SER A 601 2.50 16.28 5.67
C SER A 601 1.32 17.11 6.14
N PHE A 602 1.36 17.53 7.40
CA PHE A 602 0.46 18.51 7.94
C PHE A 602 1.13 19.28 9.06
N ASN A 603 1.13 20.61 8.93
CA ASN A 603 1.81 21.54 9.82
C ASN A 603 0.83 22.58 10.34
N LYS A 604 0.77 22.78 11.64
CA LYS A 604 0.02 23.84 12.31
C LYS A 604 0.83 24.36 13.50
N GLU A 605 0.26 25.25 14.26
CA GLU A 605 0.92 25.91 15.39
C GLU A 605 1.60 24.92 16.33
N GLY A 606 2.96 24.89 16.31
CA GLY A 606 3.80 24.09 17.18
C GLY A 606 3.68 22.57 16.99
N TYR A 607 2.97 22.09 15.97
CA TYR A 607 2.76 20.66 15.70
C TYR A 607 3.01 20.35 14.22
N LEU A 608 3.67 19.23 13.98
CA LEU A 608 3.87 18.66 12.66
C LEU A 608 3.49 17.18 12.62
N ARG A 609 3.04 16.73 11.46
CA ARG A 609 2.79 15.35 11.10
C ARG A 609 3.47 15.08 9.75
N PHE A 610 4.21 13.99 9.69
CA PHE A 610 4.93 13.61 8.47
C PHE A 610 4.69 12.13 8.16
N ASP A 611 4.14 11.87 6.98
CA ASP A 611 3.89 10.52 6.46
C ASP A 611 4.99 10.21 5.45
N PHE A 612 5.63 9.05 5.57
CA PHE A 612 6.75 8.65 4.73
C PHE A 612 6.69 7.17 4.35
N ALA A 613 7.37 6.82 3.26
CA ALA A 613 7.48 5.44 2.80
C ALA A 613 8.45 4.68 3.68
N TRP A 614 7.96 3.66 4.39
CA TRP A 614 8.77 2.74 5.19
C TRP A 614 7.98 1.48 5.53
N GLY A 615 8.62 0.30 5.40
CA GLY A 615 7.93 -0.99 5.50
C GLY A 615 7.70 -1.51 6.92
N GLU A 616 8.45 -1.03 7.91
CA GLU A 616 8.44 -1.56 9.29
C GLU A 616 8.39 -0.44 10.33
N SER A 617 8.07 -0.82 11.59
CA SER A 617 8.12 0.10 12.71
C SER A 617 9.56 0.55 12.97
N LEU A 618 9.73 1.84 13.25
CA LEU A 618 11.02 2.33 13.68
C LEU A 618 11.39 1.76 15.06
N SER A 619 12.61 1.29 15.20
CA SER A 619 13.13 0.92 16.51
C SER A 619 13.22 2.15 17.42
N ASP A 620 13.22 1.94 18.73
CA ASP A 620 13.39 3.04 19.69
C ASP A 620 14.76 3.74 19.56
N SER A 621 15.78 3.03 19.05
CA SER A 621 17.06 3.64 18.70
C SER A 621 16.95 4.54 17.48
N ALA A 622 16.30 4.10 16.40
CA ALA A 622 16.10 4.91 15.20
C ALA A 622 15.27 6.17 15.48
N LYS A 623 14.20 6.05 16.28
CA LYS A 623 13.38 7.21 16.70
C LYS A 623 14.22 8.24 17.45
N ARG A 624 15.04 7.79 18.41
CA ARG A 624 15.95 8.68 19.14
C ARG A 624 17.00 9.32 18.25
N GLU A 625 17.56 8.57 17.31
CA GLU A 625 18.55 9.08 16.37
C GLU A 625 17.95 10.12 15.41
N VAL A 626 16.75 9.92 14.91
CA VAL A 626 16.00 10.91 14.09
C VAL A 626 15.76 12.20 14.90
N GLU A 627 15.32 12.07 16.16
CA GLU A 627 15.09 13.22 17.04
C GLU A 627 16.41 13.94 17.37
N GLU A 628 17.49 13.20 17.60
CA GLU A 628 18.83 13.77 17.85
C GLU A 628 19.35 14.52 16.64
N VAL A 629 19.33 13.93 15.45
CA VAL A 629 19.75 14.57 14.19
C VAL A 629 18.94 15.85 13.93
N ALA A 630 17.63 15.79 14.14
CA ALA A 630 16.75 16.94 13.97
C ALA A 630 17.11 18.08 14.93
N ASN A 631 17.31 17.79 16.23
CA ASN A 631 17.68 18.81 17.22
C ASN A 631 19.11 19.32 17.04
N LEU A 632 20.04 18.51 16.52
CA LEU A 632 21.38 18.97 16.15
C LEU A 632 21.30 19.99 15.01
N ALA A 633 20.55 19.72 13.95
CA ALA A 633 20.35 20.62 12.83
C ALA A 633 19.65 21.93 13.27
N ILE A 634 18.71 21.87 14.21
CA ILE A 634 18.10 23.06 14.81
C ILE A 634 19.16 23.89 15.56
N ARG A 635 19.98 23.24 16.37
CA ARG A 635 21.03 23.92 17.19
C ARG A 635 22.12 24.53 16.31
N ASP A 636 22.44 23.90 15.18
CA ASP A 636 23.52 24.36 14.29
C ASP A 636 23.19 25.68 13.57
N ASN A 637 21.96 26.18 13.75
CA ASN A 637 21.50 27.50 13.30
C ASN A 637 21.69 27.72 11.79
N HIS A 638 21.29 26.74 11.00
CA HIS A 638 21.35 26.81 9.55
C HIS A 638 20.43 27.93 9.00
N GLU A 639 20.92 28.69 8.04
CA GLU A 639 20.10 29.65 7.30
C GLU A 639 19.05 28.91 6.47
N VAL A 640 17.83 29.48 6.40
CA VAL A 640 16.74 28.98 5.58
C VAL A 640 16.58 29.87 4.35
N ILE A 641 16.96 29.35 3.20
CA ILE A 641 17.02 30.13 1.95
C ILE A 641 15.92 29.61 1.01
N ALA A 642 15.10 30.54 0.53
CA ALA A 642 14.10 30.26 -0.48
C ALA A 642 14.43 30.98 -1.79
N ARG A 643 14.43 30.27 -2.93
CA ARG A 643 14.76 30.83 -4.25
C ARG A 643 13.78 30.31 -5.30
N GLU A 644 13.39 31.17 -6.21
CA GLU A 644 12.67 30.79 -7.42
C GLU A 644 13.66 30.51 -8.55
N MET A 645 13.48 29.38 -9.24
CA MET A 645 14.36 28.96 -10.33
C MET A 645 13.64 28.01 -11.30
N PRO A 646 14.21 27.76 -12.49
CA PRO A 646 13.71 26.72 -13.39
C PRO A 646 13.72 25.33 -12.72
N LEU A 647 12.67 24.54 -12.96
CA LEU A 647 12.54 23.18 -12.38
C LEU A 647 13.75 22.28 -12.71
N ALA A 648 14.29 22.39 -13.92
CA ALA A 648 15.46 21.63 -14.33
C ALA A 648 16.72 21.97 -13.51
N GLU A 649 16.91 23.24 -13.18
CA GLU A 649 18.01 23.74 -12.33
C GLU A 649 17.85 23.25 -10.88
N ALA A 650 16.64 23.35 -10.31
CA ALA A 650 16.35 22.84 -8.98
C ALA A 650 16.64 21.33 -8.85
N LYS A 651 16.25 20.55 -9.87
CA LYS A 651 16.54 19.12 -9.93
C LYS A 651 18.05 18.83 -10.05
N ALA A 652 18.78 19.63 -10.84
CA ALA A 652 20.23 19.50 -10.99
C ALA A 652 20.97 19.79 -9.67
N LEU A 653 20.40 20.66 -8.81
CA LEU A 653 20.89 20.92 -7.46
C LEU A 653 20.51 19.83 -6.44
N GLY A 654 19.79 18.79 -6.86
CA GLY A 654 19.34 17.71 -5.98
C GLY A 654 18.09 18.03 -5.17
N ALA A 655 17.28 19.03 -5.57
CA ALA A 655 16.05 19.34 -4.85
C ALA A 655 15.04 18.20 -4.91
N MET A 656 14.57 17.78 -3.75
CA MET A 656 13.52 16.77 -3.63
C MET A 656 12.17 17.35 -4.10
N SER A 657 11.45 16.58 -4.90
CA SER A 657 10.11 16.90 -5.39
C SER A 657 9.11 15.86 -4.91
N LEU A 658 7.92 16.27 -4.51
CA LEU A 658 6.86 15.35 -4.11
C LEU A 658 6.42 14.51 -5.30
N PHE A 659 6.31 13.21 -5.07
CA PHE A 659 5.85 12.27 -6.10
C PHE A 659 4.38 12.51 -6.44
N GLY A 660 4.08 12.70 -7.74
CA GLY A 660 2.71 12.89 -8.21
C GLY A 660 2.24 14.35 -8.29
N GLU A 661 3.01 15.31 -7.82
CA GLU A 661 2.67 16.73 -8.02
C GLU A 661 3.13 17.26 -9.39
N LYS A 662 2.31 18.11 -9.99
CA LYS A 662 2.63 18.79 -11.24
C LYS A 662 3.23 20.15 -10.93
N TYR A 663 4.52 20.28 -11.15
CA TYR A 663 5.24 21.55 -10.99
C TYR A 663 5.20 22.38 -12.27
N GLY A 664 5.19 23.71 -12.12
CA GLY A 664 5.37 24.63 -13.24
C GLY A 664 6.83 24.67 -13.72
N ASN A 665 7.09 25.44 -14.78
CA ASN A 665 8.45 25.64 -15.30
C ASN A 665 9.36 26.37 -14.30
N ILE A 666 8.80 27.27 -13.48
CA ILE A 666 9.47 27.94 -12.37
C ILE A 666 8.94 27.37 -11.07
N VAL A 667 9.85 27.04 -10.16
CA VAL A 667 9.56 26.44 -8.86
C VAL A 667 10.28 27.19 -7.75
N ARG A 668 9.71 27.17 -6.55
CA ARG A 668 10.36 27.70 -5.35
C ARG A 668 11.05 26.56 -4.62
N MET A 669 12.38 26.62 -4.51
CA MET A 669 13.21 25.70 -3.75
C MET A 669 13.51 26.32 -2.38
N VAL A 670 13.32 25.53 -1.33
CA VAL A 670 13.71 25.87 0.05
C VAL A 670 14.89 24.99 0.45
N GLU A 671 15.93 25.66 0.95
CA GLU A 671 17.17 25.03 1.39
C GLU A 671 17.40 25.33 2.86
N ILE A 672 17.72 24.32 3.66
CA ILE A 672 18.12 24.43 5.07
C ILE A 672 19.46 23.74 5.22
N GLY A 673 20.53 24.51 5.56
CA GLY A 673 21.85 23.94 5.74
C GLY A 673 22.45 23.32 4.48
N GLY A 674 22.18 23.86 3.30
CA GLY A 674 22.73 23.39 2.03
C GLY A 674 22.21 22.00 1.65
N GLU A 675 23.11 21.03 1.56
CA GLU A 675 22.75 19.65 1.18
C GLU A 675 21.96 18.89 2.24
N PHE A 676 21.87 19.42 3.46
CA PHE A 676 21.09 18.78 4.52
C PHE A 676 19.60 18.66 4.16
N SER A 677 18.97 19.74 3.66
CA SER A 677 17.60 19.70 3.16
C SER A 677 17.45 20.68 1.98
N ARG A 678 17.01 20.14 0.82
CA ARG A 678 16.63 20.91 -0.37
C ARG A 678 15.34 20.36 -0.92
N GLU A 679 14.27 21.15 -0.88
CA GLU A 679 12.94 20.69 -1.27
C GLU A 679 12.17 21.73 -2.07
N LEU A 680 11.30 21.28 -2.99
CA LEU A 680 10.37 22.17 -3.68
C LEU A 680 9.20 22.47 -2.74
N CYS A 681 9.10 23.69 -2.24
CA CYS A 681 8.13 24.06 -1.23
C CYS A 681 7.61 25.49 -1.41
N GLY A 682 6.27 25.64 -1.36
CA GLY A 682 5.55 26.94 -1.40
C GLY A 682 5.15 27.51 -0.04
N GLY A 683 5.53 26.86 1.06
CA GLY A 683 5.15 27.26 2.41
C GLY A 683 5.96 28.43 2.98
N THR A 684 5.55 28.90 4.16
CA THR A 684 6.30 29.90 4.93
C THR A 684 7.26 29.23 5.90
N HIS A 685 8.42 29.81 6.13
CA HIS A 685 9.51 29.23 6.90
C HIS A 685 10.14 30.25 7.85
N VAL A 686 10.84 29.73 8.87
CA VAL A 686 11.70 30.53 9.75
C VAL A 686 12.92 31.05 8.98
N GLY A 687 13.59 32.07 9.48
CA GLY A 687 14.81 32.63 8.88
C GLY A 687 16.03 31.75 9.12
N THR A 688 16.10 31.12 10.30
CA THR A 688 17.15 30.15 10.66
C THR A 688 16.58 28.95 11.42
N SER A 689 17.24 27.81 11.33
CA SER A 689 16.78 26.57 11.99
C SER A 689 16.64 26.71 13.51
N SER A 690 17.46 27.53 14.16
CA SER A 690 17.40 27.74 15.62
C SER A 690 16.10 28.41 16.10
N GLU A 691 15.37 29.12 15.24
CA GLU A 691 14.08 29.72 15.57
C GLU A 691 13.00 28.68 15.83
N ILE A 692 13.18 27.43 15.34
CA ILE A 692 12.28 26.30 15.61
C ILE A 692 12.25 26.01 17.11
N GLY A 693 13.36 26.17 17.80
CA GLY A 693 13.53 25.87 19.21
C GLY A 693 13.89 24.39 19.43
N SER A 694 13.06 23.66 20.18
CA SER A 694 13.24 22.20 20.35
C SER A 694 12.19 21.42 19.54
N LEU A 695 12.54 20.20 19.17
CA LEU A 695 11.66 19.25 18.51
C LEU A 695 11.56 17.97 19.36
N THR A 696 10.34 17.49 19.57
CA THR A 696 10.07 16.21 20.28
C THR A 696 9.17 15.34 19.46
N LEU A 697 9.63 14.13 19.11
CA LEU A 697 8.81 13.12 18.48
C LEU A 697 7.80 12.56 19.49
N LEU A 698 6.50 12.58 19.14
CA LEU A 698 5.42 12.07 19.99
C LEU A 698 5.14 10.60 19.72
N THR A 699 4.88 10.30 18.46
CA THR A 699 4.42 8.98 18.02
C THR A 699 5.06 8.58 16.71
N GLU A 700 5.13 7.27 16.49
CA GLU A 700 5.40 6.66 15.22
C GLU A 700 4.42 5.52 15.01
N GLN A 701 3.67 5.52 13.89
CA GLN A 701 2.61 4.54 13.65
C GLN A 701 2.46 4.21 12.16
N SER A 702 1.85 3.05 11.88
CA SER A 702 1.45 2.69 10.51
C SER A 702 0.21 3.47 10.08
N VAL A 703 0.23 3.98 8.85
CA VAL A 703 -0.93 4.65 8.21
C VAL A 703 -1.37 3.96 6.92
N GLY A 704 -0.93 2.73 6.77
CA GLY A 704 -1.19 1.89 5.61
C GLY A 704 0.01 1.03 5.29
N SER A 705 -0.16 0.05 4.42
CA SER A 705 0.94 -0.84 4.03
C SER A 705 2.06 -0.07 3.35
N GLY A 706 3.28 -0.18 3.89
CA GLY A 706 4.47 0.49 3.38
C GLY A 706 4.56 1.99 3.70
N ASN A 707 3.68 2.52 4.56
CA ASN A 707 3.71 3.92 4.96
C ASN A 707 3.68 4.05 6.49
N ARG A 708 4.53 4.92 6.97
CA ARG A 708 4.66 5.25 8.39
C ARG A 708 4.36 6.73 8.61
N ARG A 709 3.95 7.07 9.80
CA ARG A 709 3.67 8.44 10.25
C ARG A 709 4.47 8.73 11.48
N VAL A 710 5.15 9.87 11.48
CA VAL A 710 5.67 10.49 12.70
C VAL A 710 4.90 11.76 13.00
N GLU A 711 4.67 12.00 14.29
CA GLU A 711 4.10 13.24 14.80
C GLU A 711 5.09 13.86 15.76
N ALA A 712 5.25 15.18 15.67
CA ALA A 712 6.20 15.89 16.54
C ALA A 712 5.65 17.26 16.98
N LEU A 713 6.17 17.73 18.09
CA LEU A 713 5.98 19.09 18.59
C LEU A 713 7.27 19.89 18.39
N VAL A 714 7.10 21.19 18.15
CA VAL A 714 8.22 22.13 18.04
C VAL A 714 8.05 23.33 18.96
N GLY A 715 9.14 24.00 19.26
CA GLY A 715 9.15 25.23 20.05
C GLY A 715 8.57 25.07 21.44
N MET A 716 7.70 26.01 21.84
CA MET A 716 7.11 26.01 23.19
C MET A 716 6.21 24.78 23.43
N ASN A 717 5.53 24.26 22.41
CA ASN A 717 4.70 23.05 22.57
C ASN A 717 5.55 21.82 22.93
N SER A 718 6.75 21.70 22.34
CA SER A 718 7.74 20.67 22.74
C SER A 718 8.18 20.85 24.19
N PHE A 719 8.50 22.09 24.60
CA PHE A 719 8.89 22.38 25.99
C PHE A 719 7.77 22.07 26.99
N GLU A 720 6.52 22.46 26.70
CA GLU A 720 5.36 22.21 27.57
C GLU A 720 5.10 20.71 27.72
N HIS A 721 5.23 19.95 26.65
CA HIS A 721 5.10 18.50 26.68
C HIS A 721 6.14 17.86 27.62
N LEU A 722 7.43 18.19 27.42
CA LEU A 722 8.52 17.68 28.27
C LEU A 722 8.38 18.14 29.73
N ALA A 723 7.86 19.35 29.99
CA ALA A 723 7.60 19.85 31.33
C ALA A 723 6.45 19.08 32.01
N ALA A 724 5.40 18.74 31.26
CA ALA A 724 4.31 17.91 31.76
C ALA A 724 4.77 16.48 32.08
N GLU A 725 5.56 15.85 31.21
CA GLU A 725 6.17 14.54 31.48
C GLU A 725 7.06 14.56 32.72
N ARG A 726 7.92 15.56 32.86
CA ARG A 726 8.75 15.75 34.05
C ARG A 726 7.90 15.87 35.29
N THR A 727 6.82 16.64 35.26
CA THR A 727 5.91 16.81 36.38
C THR A 727 5.25 15.46 36.75
N LEU A 728 4.79 14.70 35.79
CA LEU A 728 4.21 13.38 36.00
C LEU A 728 5.24 12.42 36.62
N VAL A 729 6.49 12.39 36.11
CA VAL A 729 7.57 11.56 36.65
C VAL A 729 7.87 11.96 38.10
N ASN A 730 7.89 13.25 38.42
CA ASN A 730 8.08 13.74 39.79
C ASN A 730 6.94 13.31 40.72
N GLN A 731 5.71 13.37 40.27
CA GLN A 731 4.56 12.87 41.04
C GLN A 731 4.67 11.37 41.31
N LEU A 732 4.99 10.56 40.29
CA LEU A 732 5.21 9.13 40.46
C LEU A 732 6.36 8.83 41.42
N THR A 733 7.47 9.56 41.31
CA THR A 733 8.60 9.47 42.24
C THR A 733 8.19 9.73 43.70
N GLY A 734 7.36 10.77 43.89
CA GLY A 734 6.81 11.07 45.22
C GLY A 734 5.85 9.98 45.73
N MET A 735 4.94 9.50 44.91
CA MET A 735 3.98 8.41 45.26
C MET A 735 4.71 7.11 45.63
N MET A 736 5.77 6.75 44.90
CA MET A 736 6.55 5.54 45.12
C MET A 736 7.63 5.71 46.20
N LYS A 737 7.77 6.93 46.71
CA LYS A 737 8.77 7.28 47.75
C LYS A 737 10.19 6.84 47.37
N VAL A 738 10.60 7.11 46.13
CA VAL A 738 11.97 6.90 45.67
C VAL A 738 12.70 8.26 45.57
N GLN A 739 14.03 8.24 45.57
CA GLN A 739 14.85 9.48 45.52
C GLN A 739 15.15 9.91 44.07
N SER A 740 15.18 8.97 43.16
CA SER A 740 15.49 9.20 41.77
C SER A 740 14.43 8.56 40.85
N SER A 741 14.14 9.22 39.74
CA SER A 741 13.28 8.64 38.69
C SER A 741 13.82 7.34 38.09
N ALA A 742 15.16 7.15 38.12
CA ALA A 742 15.78 5.90 37.68
C ALA A 742 15.40 4.69 38.54
N GLU A 743 14.97 4.90 39.78
CA GLU A 743 14.53 3.82 40.68
C GLU A 743 13.06 3.42 40.49
N LEU A 744 12.27 4.21 39.73
CA LEU A 744 10.84 3.99 39.56
C LEU A 744 10.51 2.61 38.96
N PRO A 745 11.15 2.15 37.85
CA PRO A 745 10.82 0.88 37.24
C PRO A 745 11.01 -0.30 38.21
N GLU A 746 12.13 -0.30 38.94
CA GLU A 746 12.42 -1.34 39.90
C GLU A 746 11.44 -1.32 41.08
N LYS A 747 11.11 -0.12 41.60
CA LYS A 747 10.19 0.03 42.73
C LYS A 747 8.77 -0.38 42.37
N ILE A 748 8.31 -0.05 41.14
CA ILE A 748 7.01 -0.47 40.64
C ILE A 748 6.97 -2.00 40.51
N ASN A 749 8.00 -2.62 39.93
CA ASN A 749 8.08 -4.08 39.81
C ASN A 749 8.09 -4.77 41.20
N GLN A 750 8.84 -4.24 42.15
CA GLN A 750 8.83 -4.76 43.54
C GLN A 750 7.45 -4.64 44.18
N THR A 751 6.74 -3.53 43.92
CA THR A 751 5.40 -3.32 44.49
C THR A 751 4.37 -4.25 43.87
N LEU A 752 4.41 -4.45 42.58
CA LEU A 752 3.55 -5.43 41.87
C LEU A 752 3.85 -6.88 42.34
N ALA A 753 5.12 -7.22 42.50
CA ALA A 753 5.51 -8.53 43.03
C ALA A 753 4.98 -8.75 44.45
N LYS A 754 5.10 -7.73 45.34
CA LYS A 754 4.52 -7.79 46.69
C LYS A 754 3.00 -7.92 46.68
N LEU A 755 2.32 -7.16 45.84
CA LEU A 755 0.87 -7.26 45.70
C LEU A 755 0.45 -8.69 45.28
N LYS A 756 1.09 -9.24 44.26
CA LYS A 756 0.82 -10.62 43.79
C LYS A 756 1.10 -11.68 44.87
N SER A 757 2.15 -11.46 45.69
CA SER A 757 2.47 -12.35 46.81
C SER A 757 1.41 -12.24 47.91
N ALA A 758 1.00 -11.02 48.26
CA ALA A 758 -0.06 -10.77 49.26
C ALA A 758 -1.42 -11.35 48.85
N GLU A 759 -1.77 -11.22 47.58
CA GLU A 759 -2.99 -11.83 47.04
C GLU A 759 -2.98 -13.36 47.13
N LYS A 760 -1.85 -14.02 46.80
CA LYS A 760 -1.68 -15.46 46.96
C LYS A 760 -1.74 -15.90 48.41
N GLU A 761 -1.15 -15.12 49.33
CA GLU A 761 -1.18 -15.43 50.76
C GLU A 761 -2.61 -15.25 51.32
N LEU A 762 -3.32 -14.21 50.90
CA LEU A 762 -4.71 -14.00 51.30
C LEU A 762 -5.60 -15.15 50.79
N GLU A 763 -5.39 -15.61 49.56
CA GLU A 763 -6.12 -16.76 49.00
C GLU A 763 -5.82 -18.04 49.79
N LYS A 764 -4.55 -18.27 50.13
CA LYS A 764 -4.13 -19.38 50.97
C LYS A 764 -4.76 -19.33 52.34
N LEU A 765 -4.71 -18.20 53.02
CA LEU A 765 -5.31 -17.99 54.36
C LEU A 765 -6.85 -18.19 54.35
N ARG A 766 -7.50 -17.69 53.30
CA ARG A 766 -8.96 -17.91 53.09
C ARG A 766 -9.26 -19.43 52.94
N ARG A 767 -8.43 -20.14 52.19
CA ARG A 767 -8.57 -21.58 52.00
C ARG A 767 -8.31 -22.37 53.31
N GLU A 768 -7.28 -22.00 54.07
CA GLU A 768 -6.95 -22.61 55.36
C GLU A 768 -8.09 -22.36 56.36
N LYS A 769 -8.65 -21.14 56.42
CA LYS A 769 -9.81 -20.81 57.25
C LYS A 769 -11.02 -21.67 56.91
N LEU A 770 -11.35 -21.80 55.62
CA LEU A 770 -12.45 -22.68 55.17
C LEU A 770 -12.22 -24.15 55.55
N GLN A 771 -10.99 -24.67 55.45
CA GLN A 771 -10.65 -26.05 55.83
C GLN A 771 -10.76 -26.24 57.35
N ALA A 772 -10.39 -25.26 58.15
CA ALA A 772 -10.50 -25.34 59.64
C ALA A 772 -11.99 -25.29 60.06
N GLU A 773 -12.81 -24.51 59.41
CA GLU A 773 -14.23 -24.44 59.71
C GLU A 773 -14.98 -25.69 59.22
N ALA A 774 -14.53 -26.34 58.12
CA ALA A 774 -15.15 -27.58 57.61
C ALA A 774 -15.28 -28.72 58.62
N GLY A 775 -14.30 -28.83 59.53
CA GLY A 775 -14.36 -29.85 60.64
C GLY A 775 -15.56 -29.65 61.57
N LYS A 776 -15.87 -28.41 61.92
CA LYS A 776 -17.01 -28.05 62.79
C LYS A 776 -18.35 -28.14 62.05
N LEU A 777 -18.36 -27.89 60.72
CA LEU A 777 -19.57 -27.96 59.95
C LEU A 777 -20.15 -29.38 59.83
N LEU A 778 -19.33 -30.41 59.94
CA LEU A 778 -19.75 -31.83 59.91
C LEU A 778 -20.69 -32.14 61.11
N GLU A 779 -20.51 -31.52 62.25
CA GLU A 779 -21.37 -31.70 63.43
C GLU A 779 -22.81 -31.26 63.16
N ASN A 780 -23.02 -30.36 62.22
CA ASN A 780 -24.34 -29.87 61.83
C ASN A 780 -25.07 -30.78 60.84
N ALA A 781 -24.48 -31.91 60.43
CA ALA A 781 -25.11 -32.83 59.50
C ALA A 781 -26.26 -33.57 60.20
N GLN A 782 -27.42 -33.55 59.56
CA GLN A 782 -28.65 -34.19 60.01
C GLN A 782 -28.83 -35.53 59.32
N THR A 783 -29.38 -36.51 60.01
CA THR A 783 -29.78 -37.78 59.40
C THR A 783 -31.20 -37.67 58.90
N ILE A 784 -31.41 -37.79 57.61
CA ILE A 784 -32.73 -37.81 56.99
C ILE A 784 -32.87 -39.16 56.26
N GLY A 785 -33.79 -39.99 56.73
CA GLY A 785 -33.91 -41.39 56.31
C GLY A 785 -32.61 -42.18 56.58
N SER A 786 -32.02 -42.75 55.57
CA SER A 786 -30.71 -43.47 55.60
C SER A 786 -29.49 -42.61 55.24
N VAL A 787 -29.66 -41.29 55.03
CA VAL A 787 -28.61 -40.44 54.46
C VAL A 787 -28.25 -39.28 55.38
N ARG A 788 -26.97 -38.96 55.51
CA ARG A 788 -26.46 -37.79 56.22
C ARG A 788 -26.56 -36.58 55.31
N VAL A 789 -27.24 -35.51 55.72
CA VAL A 789 -27.45 -34.32 54.93
C VAL A 789 -26.82 -33.13 55.65
N LEU A 790 -25.86 -32.51 55.00
CA LEU A 790 -25.25 -31.27 55.44
C LEU A 790 -25.59 -30.12 54.49
N THR A 791 -26.33 -29.14 55.03
CA THR A 791 -26.59 -27.87 54.26
C THR A 791 -25.89 -26.74 54.98
N HIS A 792 -25.21 -25.90 54.21
CA HIS A 792 -24.46 -24.79 54.76
C HIS A 792 -24.48 -23.57 53.84
N HIS A 793 -24.67 -22.39 54.46
CA HIS A 793 -24.49 -21.10 53.77
C HIS A 793 -23.14 -20.49 54.17
N ALA A 794 -22.22 -20.42 53.19
CA ALA A 794 -20.84 -19.98 53.44
C ALA A 794 -20.63 -18.47 53.32
N GLY A 795 -21.73 -17.67 53.25
CA GLY A 795 -21.65 -16.20 53.14
C GLY A 795 -21.06 -15.73 51.82
N GLU A 796 -20.15 -14.77 51.87
CA GLU A 796 -19.44 -14.25 50.66
C GLU A 796 -18.37 -15.22 50.19
N LEU A 797 -18.73 -16.21 49.42
CA LEU A 797 -17.84 -17.21 48.83
C LEU A 797 -18.18 -17.39 47.34
N ASP A 798 -17.13 -17.38 46.51
CA ASP A 798 -17.27 -17.56 45.05
C ASP A 798 -17.57 -19.02 44.68
N ALA A 799 -17.90 -19.24 43.42
CA ALA A 799 -18.26 -20.56 42.92
C ALA A 799 -17.16 -21.61 43.13
N ASN A 800 -15.89 -21.23 43.06
CA ASN A 800 -14.74 -22.11 43.27
C ASN A 800 -14.57 -22.47 44.73
N GLY A 801 -14.73 -21.47 45.61
CA GLY A 801 -14.71 -21.70 47.06
C GLY A 801 -15.86 -22.57 47.52
N VAL A 802 -17.08 -22.34 47.03
CA VAL A 802 -18.25 -23.20 47.30
C VAL A 802 -18.00 -24.64 46.84
N ARG A 803 -17.43 -24.80 45.68
CA ARG A 803 -17.08 -26.13 45.13
C ARG A 803 -16.03 -26.85 45.98
N SER A 804 -14.94 -26.14 46.32
CA SER A 804 -13.88 -26.69 47.15
C SER A 804 -14.38 -27.13 48.52
N LEU A 805 -15.20 -26.28 49.19
CA LEU A 805 -15.77 -26.59 50.49
C LEU A 805 -16.75 -27.78 50.44
N ALA A 806 -17.63 -27.84 49.46
CA ALA A 806 -18.59 -28.91 49.34
C ALA A 806 -17.93 -30.26 49.07
N LEU A 807 -16.89 -30.26 48.21
CA LEU A 807 -16.16 -31.50 47.92
C LEU A 807 -15.31 -32.01 49.12
N ASP A 808 -14.67 -31.07 49.85
CA ASP A 808 -13.95 -31.39 51.06
C ASP A 808 -14.90 -31.98 52.14
N LEU A 809 -16.04 -31.31 52.42
CA LEU A 809 -17.05 -31.81 53.34
C LEU A 809 -17.59 -33.19 52.93
N ARG A 810 -17.88 -33.39 51.62
CA ARG A 810 -18.31 -34.70 51.13
C ARG A 810 -17.30 -35.82 51.42
N SER A 811 -15.99 -35.53 51.14
CA SER A 811 -14.95 -36.51 51.33
C SER A 811 -14.78 -36.98 52.77
N ARG A 812 -15.13 -36.14 53.73
CA ARG A 812 -15.00 -36.41 55.16
C ARG A 812 -16.10 -37.32 55.70
N PHE A 813 -17.19 -37.56 54.97
CA PHE A 813 -18.23 -38.55 55.37
C PHE A 813 -17.80 -39.99 55.06
N GLY A 814 -16.72 -40.22 54.36
CA GLY A 814 -16.19 -41.57 54.06
C GLY A 814 -17.22 -42.42 53.31
N SER A 815 -17.52 -43.59 53.83
CA SER A 815 -18.49 -44.55 53.30
C SER A 815 -19.93 -44.34 53.73
N GLU A 816 -20.22 -43.44 54.70
CA GLU A 816 -21.59 -43.10 55.13
C GLU A 816 -22.31 -42.41 53.98
N ALA A 817 -23.54 -42.84 53.65
CA ALA A 817 -24.35 -42.19 52.62
C ALA A 817 -24.54 -40.69 52.97
N ALA A 818 -24.03 -39.79 52.11
CA ALA A 818 -24.05 -38.36 52.46
C ALA A 818 -24.34 -37.44 51.25
N VAL A 819 -25.07 -36.37 51.55
CA VAL A 819 -25.35 -35.23 50.65
C VAL A 819 -24.83 -33.95 51.31
N VAL A 820 -24.03 -33.23 50.57
CA VAL A 820 -23.55 -31.90 51.01
C VAL A 820 -24.04 -30.83 50.07
N ALA A 821 -24.76 -29.84 50.57
CA ALA A 821 -25.20 -28.69 49.81
C ALA A 821 -24.63 -27.42 50.45
N VAL A 822 -23.82 -26.73 49.68
CA VAL A 822 -23.18 -25.47 50.08
C VAL A 822 -23.62 -24.32 49.17
N THR A 823 -23.95 -23.20 49.76
CA THR A 823 -24.29 -21.98 49.04
C THR A 823 -23.30 -20.87 49.39
N GLY A 824 -23.01 -20.02 48.42
CA GLY A 824 -22.24 -18.79 48.59
C GLY A 824 -22.93 -17.63 47.84
N VAL A 825 -22.52 -16.42 48.12
CA VAL A 825 -23.00 -15.23 47.42
C VAL A 825 -21.79 -14.46 46.92
N THR A 826 -21.77 -14.11 45.64
CA THR A 826 -20.74 -13.27 45.04
C THR A 826 -21.38 -12.16 44.26
N ASN A 827 -21.04 -10.90 44.56
CA ASN A 827 -21.61 -9.72 43.92
C ASN A 827 -23.18 -9.72 43.97
N GLY A 828 -23.74 -10.16 45.11
CA GLY A 828 -25.20 -10.21 45.29
C GLY A 828 -25.90 -11.39 44.62
N ARG A 829 -25.18 -12.25 43.89
CA ARG A 829 -25.73 -13.42 43.20
C ARG A 829 -25.42 -14.69 43.97
N PRO A 830 -26.45 -15.51 44.32
CA PRO A 830 -26.21 -16.78 45.01
C PRO A 830 -25.74 -17.85 44.04
N VAL A 831 -24.80 -18.65 44.51
CA VAL A 831 -24.30 -19.89 43.88
C VAL A 831 -24.60 -21.03 44.85
N ILE A 832 -25.04 -22.15 44.33
CA ILE A 832 -25.28 -23.39 45.07
C ILE A 832 -24.52 -24.55 44.42
N LEU A 833 -23.92 -25.38 45.22
CA LEU A 833 -23.34 -26.67 44.81
C LEU A 833 -23.84 -27.79 45.72
N VAL A 834 -24.24 -28.88 45.07
CA VAL A 834 -24.61 -30.12 45.77
C VAL A 834 -23.66 -31.24 45.36
N ALA A 835 -23.13 -31.95 46.32
CA ALA A 835 -22.26 -33.09 46.13
C ALA A 835 -22.82 -34.31 46.88
N THR A 836 -22.95 -35.44 46.18
CA THR A 836 -23.40 -36.72 46.74
C THR A 836 -22.27 -37.75 46.68
N ASN A 837 -22.14 -38.59 47.66
CA ASN A 837 -21.20 -39.74 47.59
C ASN A 837 -21.91 -40.98 47.05
N GLU A 838 -21.20 -42.10 46.93
CA GLU A 838 -21.70 -43.33 46.33
C GLU A 838 -22.93 -43.89 47.08
N GLY A 839 -22.88 -43.96 48.40
CA GLY A 839 -24.00 -44.44 49.22
C GLY A 839 -25.28 -43.59 49.08
N ALA A 840 -25.14 -42.24 48.92
CA ALA A 840 -26.32 -41.39 48.68
C ALA A 840 -26.92 -41.64 47.29
N ARG A 841 -26.09 -41.94 46.29
CA ARG A 841 -26.56 -42.24 44.94
C ARG A 841 -27.21 -43.62 44.85
N GLU A 842 -26.72 -44.59 45.57
CA GLU A 842 -27.38 -45.91 45.72
C GLU A 842 -28.71 -45.79 46.42
N ALA A 843 -28.90 -44.85 47.33
CA ALA A 843 -30.17 -44.50 47.92
C ALA A 843 -31.10 -43.66 46.98
N GLY A 844 -30.75 -43.51 45.71
CA GLY A 844 -31.57 -42.83 44.71
C GLY A 844 -31.39 -41.30 44.66
N ILE A 845 -30.50 -40.70 45.50
CA ILE A 845 -30.35 -39.26 45.59
C ILE A 845 -29.29 -38.71 44.62
N LYS A 846 -29.72 -37.87 43.68
CA LYS A 846 -28.88 -37.32 42.60
C LYS A 846 -28.64 -35.85 42.79
N ALA A 847 -27.38 -35.41 42.79
CA ALA A 847 -26.98 -34.00 42.93
C ALA A 847 -27.61 -33.08 41.86
N GLY A 848 -27.70 -33.52 40.62
CA GLY A 848 -28.29 -32.74 39.52
C GLY A 848 -29.78 -32.43 39.69
N ALA A 849 -30.54 -33.34 40.34
CA ALA A 849 -31.95 -33.14 40.65
C ALA A 849 -32.13 -32.10 41.77
N LEU A 850 -31.35 -32.22 42.84
CA LEU A 850 -31.36 -31.33 43.99
C LEU A 850 -30.92 -29.90 43.62
N VAL A 851 -29.92 -29.76 42.78
CA VAL A 851 -29.47 -28.43 42.31
C VAL A 851 -30.53 -27.75 41.46
N ARG A 852 -31.21 -28.47 40.56
CA ARG A 852 -32.29 -27.87 39.76
C ARG A 852 -33.43 -27.34 40.61
N LEU A 853 -33.80 -28.08 41.63
CA LEU A 853 -34.81 -27.66 42.59
C LEU A 853 -34.37 -26.38 43.34
N ALA A 854 -33.21 -26.41 43.94
CA ALA A 854 -32.69 -25.33 44.72
C ALA A 854 -32.39 -24.05 43.88
N ALA A 855 -31.83 -24.21 42.69
CA ALA A 855 -31.58 -23.09 41.79
C ALA A 855 -32.90 -22.45 41.29
N GLY A 856 -33.96 -23.22 41.10
CA GLY A 856 -35.31 -22.72 40.83
C GLY A 856 -35.82 -21.81 41.91
N VAL A 857 -35.63 -22.14 43.20
CA VAL A 857 -35.98 -21.32 44.36
C VAL A 857 -35.17 -20.01 44.36
N LEU A 858 -33.90 -20.07 43.98
CA LEU A 858 -33.00 -18.91 43.88
C LEU A 858 -33.29 -17.99 42.66
N GLY A 859 -34.30 -18.35 41.83
CA GLY A 859 -34.63 -17.59 40.64
C GLY A 859 -33.65 -17.73 39.51
N GLY A 860 -33.06 -18.91 39.37
CA GLY A 860 -32.07 -19.22 38.31
C GLY A 860 -32.10 -20.66 37.81
N GLY A 861 -31.00 -21.14 37.36
CA GLY A 861 -30.85 -22.51 36.80
C GLY A 861 -29.57 -23.21 37.27
N GLY A 862 -29.57 -24.55 37.13
CA GLY A 862 -28.42 -25.34 37.46
C GLY A 862 -28.48 -26.76 36.90
N GLY A 863 -27.36 -27.46 36.96
CA GLY A 863 -27.24 -28.82 36.52
C GLY A 863 -25.85 -29.39 36.78
N GLY A 864 -25.66 -30.62 36.37
CA GLY A 864 -24.39 -31.32 36.57
C GLY A 864 -24.60 -32.84 36.58
N LYS A 865 -23.58 -33.57 36.99
CA LYS A 865 -23.61 -35.03 37.11
C LYS A 865 -24.34 -35.44 38.39
N ASP A 866 -24.62 -36.74 38.55
CA ASP A 866 -25.29 -37.30 39.69
C ASP A 866 -24.47 -37.18 40.99
N ASP A 867 -23.15 -37.07 40.87
CA ASP A 867 -22.22 -36.96 42.00
C ASP A 867 -21.93 -35.50 42.41
N VAL A 868 -21.92 -34.55 41.47
CA VAL A 868 -21.66 -33.11 41.70
C VAL A 868 -22.45 -32.29 40.72
N ALA A 869 -23.21 -31.37 41.20
CA ALA A 869 -23.96 -30.40 40.38
C ALA A 869 -23.86 -28.99 40.97
N GLN A 870 -23.95 -27.99 40.10
CA GLN A 870 -23.84 -26.59 40.47
C GLN A 870 -24.94 -25.76 39.81
N GLY A 871 -25.42 -24.79 40.51
CA GLY A 871 -26.42 -23.87 40.01
C GLY A 871 -26.24 -22.48 40.62
N GLY A 872 -27.10 -21.55 40.24
CA GLY A 872 -27.12 -20.21 40.82
C GLY A 872 -28.42 -19.53 40.54
N GLY A 873 -28.60 -18.34 41.07
CA GLY A 873 -29.81 -17.55 40.92
C GLY A 873 -29.57 -16.04 41.01
N GLN A 874 -30.66 -15.30 41.07
CA GLN A 874 -30.61 -13.85 41.18
C GLN A 874 -31.02 -13.33 42.57
N ASP A 875 -31.62 -14.18 43.41
CA ASP A 875 -32.21 -13.79 44.71
C ASP A 875 -31.45 -14.44 45.88
N ALA A 876 -30.50 -13.71 46.46
CA ALA A 876 -29.71 -14.16 47.60
C ALA A 876 -30.51 -14.26 48.89
N SER A 877 -31.68 -13.59 48.99
CA SER A 877 -32.53 -13.66 50.20
C SER A 877 -33.18 -15.04 50.40
N LYS A 878 -33.27 -15.84 49.32
CA LYS A 878 -33.89 -17.14 49.31
C LYS A 878 -32.94 -18.31 49.54
N VAL A 879 -31.71 -18.03 49.90
CA VAL A 879 -30.67 -19.07 50.13
C VAL A 879 -31.11 -20.09 51.18
N SER A 880 -31.73 -19.65 52.30
CA SER A 880 -32.23 -20.53 53.31
C SER A 880 -33.35 -21.45 52.79
N GLU A 881 -34.30 -20.84 52.05
CA GLU A 881 -35.41 -21.59 51.44
C GLU A 881 -34.92 -22.62 50.41
N ALA A 882 -33.90 -22.32 49.65
CA ALA A 882 -33.28 -23.23 48.70
C ALA A 882 -32.60 -24.44 49.40
N LEU A 883 -31.92 -24.20 50.53
CA LEU A 883 -31.32 -25.29 51.35
C LEU A 883 -32.42 -26.13 52.02
N ASP A 884 -33.53 -25.52 52.47
CA ASP A 884 -34.68 -26.26 53.04
C ASP A 884 -35.39 -27.13 51.99
N ALA A 885 -35.49 -26.62 50.76
CA ALA A 885 -36.05 -27.37 49.65
C ALA A 885 -35.26 -28.66 49.36
N ILE A 886 -33.91 -28.62 49.49
CA ILE A 886 -33.05 -29.78 49.38
C ILE A 886 -33.33 -30.79 50.48
N ARG A 887 -33.40 -30.30 51.74
CA ARG A 887 -33.74 -31.19 52.93
C ARG A 887 -35.05 -31.88 52.74
N ASN A 888 -36.08 -31.15 52.32
CA ASN A 888 -37.42 -31.64 52.10
C ASN A 888 -37.52 -32.66 50.96
N ALA A 889 -36.79 -32.41 49.88
CA ALA A 889 -36.72 -33.35 48.77
C ALA A 889 -36.05 -34.65 49.13
N ILE A 890 -35.01 -34.62 49.96
CA ILE A 890 -34.38 -35.85 50.49
C ILE A 890 -35.26 -36.59 51.48
N ALA A 891 -36.06 -35.90 52.28
CA ALA A 891 -37.03 -36.55 53.25
C ALA A 891 -38.19 -37.25 52.55
N GLN A 892 -38.48 -36.86 51.28
CA GLN A 892 -39.54 -37.44 50.47
C GLN A 892 -39.05 -38.57 49.52
N ALA A 893 -37.76 -38.73 49.36
CA ALA A 893 -37.12 -39.75 48.52
C ALA A 893 -36.83 -41.02 49.38
#